data_a8258c5918dd658bb7b378df4fefae80
#
_entry.id   a8258c5918dd658bb7b378df4fefae80
#
_cell.length_a   1.000
_cell.length_b   1.000
_cell.length_c   1.000
_cell.angle_alpha   90.00
_cell.angle_beta   90.00
_cell.angle_gamma   90.00
#
_symmetry.space_group_name_H-M   'P 1'
#
loop_
_entity.id
_entity.type
_entity.pdbx_description
1 polymer ?
#
loop_
_entity_poly.entity_id
_entity_poly.type
_entity_poly.pdbx_seq_one_letter_code
_entity_poly.pdbx_strand_id
1 'polypeptide(L)'
;PVNMKNPCRIELWDTEVDAMRLFDAESQRSVENIEEIDIFPATELLIDDTLASGIKSIEKDAAKYSEALNKEAKITESNLIKKNVEELKEKLFVLKDRSGLDSYVKYFIKNPVSLADYFDYEKDGIVIDEPVRIIEKMDVVEKEFRESMSHRLEKGSILPGQTEVLYSKGEVFHKLALHSLMAVSVLDCKIPELNISGHYDINAKGIGSYNNSFETLVSDIKNWKKKKYRILIVSGSEIRARRLAKDLMENDIMAAFSDKSQKEIKEGEVVTVCGKLRKGYEYPDIRFAAVAEDDIFSTAKKPKKKKKSYDGKSISDFSELSIGDYVIHENHGLGIYRGIEKIRVDKTEKDYIKIEYANGGNLYILATQLDMIQKYGDREGAKPKLNRLGSPEWTKTKTKVRGAVKQVADKLIKLYASRSARQGFAFSKDTPWQQEFEELFPYEPTTDQLTAIEETKTDMESTRIMDRLICGDVGFGKTEVALRAAFKAVQDNKQVVYLCPTTILAKQIFTNFDSRMKDFGVEVRMLSRFCTPKEAKNTIEGLKKGLVDVVVGTHKILSKDVSFKNLGLLIIDEEQRFGVAHKEKIKQMKESVDVITLSATPIPRTLHMSLIGIRDMSVLMEPPVDRIPIQTFVTEYDEEMVREAVNRELARGGQVYYVYNKVLGIDEITLNIAKLVPEANVAFAHGQMSERELEKIMMDFINGDIDVLVSTTIIETGLDIPNVNTIIIHDANKYGLSQLYQLRGRVGRTGRMAYAFLMYKKDKVLSEIAEKRLSAIREFTDLGSGFRIAMKDLEIRGAGNMLGEEQHGHMEAVGYDLYCKMLNEAVLELKGEGKIEDYETVVDIDVDAYIPATYIRSENQKLDIYKRIAAIETEEDLADMTDELIDRFGDIPKPAVILMSIALLKSKCH
;
A
#
# COMPACT_ATOMS: atom_id res chain seq x y z
N PRO A 1 -3.31 -7.60 23.50
CA PRO A 1 -1.93 -7.58 24.00
C PRO A 1 -0.96 -7.24 22.87
N VAL A 2 0.00 -6.36 23.14
CA VAL A 2 0.89 -5.75 22.12
C VAL A 2 1.82 -6.76 21.42
N ASN A 3 2.01 -7.94 21.97
CA ASN A 3 3.04 -8.89 21.50
C ASN A 3 2.48 -10.23 21.01
N MET A 4 1.20 -10.33 20.74
CA MET A 4 0.60 -11.56 20.20
C MET A 4 0.33 -11.43 18.71
N LYS A 5 0.56 -12.50 17.96
CA LYS A 5 0.25 -12.55 16.52
C LYS A 5 -1.25 -12.38 16.26
N ASN A 6 -2.07 -12.96 17.12
CA ASN A 6 -3.51 -12.83 17.13
C ASN A 6 -3.96 -12.21 18.45
N PRO A 7 -4.93 -11.28 18.44
CA PRO A 7 -5.50 -10.73 19.67
C PRO A 7 -6.28 -11.82 20.44
N CYS A 8 -6.44 -11.62 21.76
CA CYS A 8 -7.16 -12.52 22.61
C CYS A 8 -8.48 -11.90 23.08
N ARG A 9 -9.56 -12.67 23.01
CA ARG A 9 -10.88 -12.36 23.58
C ARG A 9 -11.01 -13.10 24.89
N ILE A 10 -11.28 -12.36 25.97
CA ILE A 10 -11.52 -12.91 27.31
C ILE A 10 -13.00 -12.66 27.63
N GLU A 11 -13.74 -13.72 27.83
CA GLU A 11 -15.14 -13.66 28.21
C GLU A 11 -15.25 -13.82 29.71
N LEU A 12 -16.03 -12.93 30.33
CA LEU A 12 -16.22 -12.90 31.77
C LEU A 12 -17.70 -13.25 32.11
N TRP A 13 -17.88 -14.16 33.02
CA TRP A 13 -19.17 -14.39 33.69
C TRP A 13 -19.10 -13.73 35.06
N ASP A 14 -19.72 -12.58 35.20
CA ASP A 14 -19.59 -11.66 36.35
C ASP A 14 -18.11 -11.27 36.58
N THR A 15 -17.43 -11.85 37.54
CA THR A 15 -16.00 -11.61 37.86
C THR A 15 -15.07 -12.79 37.50
N GLU A 16 -15.63 -13.90 37.04
CA GLU A 16 -14.87 -15.09 36.66
C GLU A 16 -14.64 -15.14 35.13
N VAL A 17 -13.49 -15.67 34.72
CA VAL A 17 -13.18 -15.89 33.30
C VAL A 17 -13.91 -17.16 32.87
N ASP A 18 -14.85 -17.04 31.93
CA ASP A 18 -15.60 -18.13 31.35
C ASP A 18 -14.85 -18.79 30.18
N ALA A 19 -14.33 -18.01 29.27
CA ALA A 19 -13.54 -18.49 28.13
C ALA A 19 -12.46 -17.51 27.69
N MET A 20 -11.36 -18.05 27.14
CA MET A 20 -10.30 -17.26 26.48
C MET A 20 -10.04 -17.84 25.11
N ARG A 21 -10.03 -16.99 24.08
CA ARG A 21 -9.85 -17.39 22.67
C ARG A 21 -8.94 -16.44 21.93
N LEU A 22 -8.03 -16.99 21.14
CA LEU A 22 -7.32 -16.20 20.13
C LEU A 22 -8.25 -15.98 18.94
N PHE A 23 -8.29 -14.78 18.39
CA PHE A 23 -9.12 -14.47 17.23
C PHE A 23 -8.35 -13.70 16.16
N ASP A 24 -8.80 -13.82 14.93
CA ASP A 24 -8.27 -13.08 13.80
C ASP A 24 -8.85 -11.66 13.77
N ALA A 25 -8.00 -10.64 13.69
CA ALA A 25 -8.41 -9.24 13.78
C ALA A 25 -9.27 -8.76 12.60
N GLU A 26 -9.09 -9.36 11.41
CA GLU A 26 -9.84 -8.97 10.20
C GLU A 26 -11.22 -9.64 10.16
N SER A 27 -11.25 -10.96 10.32
CA SER A 27 -12.50 -11.74 10.27
C SER A 27 -13.28 -11.73 11.59
N GLN A 28 -12.64 -11.31 12.69
CA GLN A 28 -13.18 -11.36 14.05
C GLN A 28 -13.58 -12.77 14.55
N ARG A 29 -13.16 -13.82 13.84
CA ARG A 29 -13.45 -15.21 14.19
C ARG A 29 -12.37 -15.78 15.09
N SER A 30 -12.77 -16.61 16.05
CA SER A 30 -11.84 -17.34 16.91
C SER A 30 -11.02 -18.34 16.10
N VAL A 31 -9.74 -18.40 16.43
CA VAL A 31 -8.75 -19.29 15.79
C VAL A 31 -8.47 -20.48 16.69
N GLU A 32 -8.35 -20.24 18.00
CA GLU A 32 -7.94 -21.24 18.98
C GLU A 32 -8.44 -20.86 20.36
N ASN A 33 -8.88 -21.87 21.17
CA ASN A 33 -9.16 -21.70 22.60
C ASN A 33 -7.86 -21.84 23.39
N ILE A 34 -7.66 -20.99 24.38
CA ILE A 34 -6.48 -20.99 25.26
C ILE A 34 -6.91 -21.05 26.71
N GLU A 35 -6.13 -21.73 27.55
CA GLU A 35 -6.39 -21.85 28.97
C GLU A 35 -5.63 -20.82 29.79
N GLU A 36 -4.52 -20.31 29.26
CA GLU A 36 -3.63 -19.38 29.92
C GLU A 36 -3.21 -18.24 28.94
N ILE A 37 -3.08 -17.04 29.47
CA ILE A 37 -2.55 -15.90 28.71
C ILE A 37 -1.72 -14.99 29.59
N ASP A 38 -0.52 -14.66 29.13
CA ASP A 38 0.34 -13.63 29.73
C ASP A 38 -0.04 -12.25 29.19
N ILE A 39 -0.48 -11.38 30.09
CA ILE A 39 -0.81 -9.99 29.75
C ILE A 39 0.41 -9.11 30.05
N PHE A 40 1.13 -8.77 28.99
CA PHE A 40 2.28 -7.87 29.10
C PHE A 40 1.85 -6.39 29.18
N PRO A 41 2.68 -5.55 29.81
CA PRO A 41 2.46 -4.10 29.78
C PRO A 41 2.36 -3.55 28.35
N ALA A 42 1.50 -2.58 28.13
CA ALA A 42 1.37 -1.90 26.84
C ALA A 42 2.48 -0.90 26.56
N THR A 43 3.33 -0.60 27.55
CA THR A 43 4.48 0.29 27.46
C THR A 43 5.70 -0.33 28.12
N GLU A 44 6.87 -0.01 27.60
CA GLU A 44 8.16 -0.43 28.17
C GLU A 44 8.51 0.35 29.44
N LEU A 45 7.89 1.52 29.67
CA LEU A 45 8.13 2.37 30.82
C LEU A 45 7.11 2.11 31.93
N LEU A 46 7.51 1.32 32.93
CA LEU A 46 6.74 1.07 34.16
C LEU A 46 7.16 2.10 35.23
N ILE A 47 6.38 3.17 35.38
CA ILE A 47 6.74 4.32 36.19
C ILE A 47 5.87 4.52 37.44
N ASP A 48 4.93 3.64 37.74
CA ASP A 48 3.95 3.82 38.82
C ASP A 48 4.64 4.14 40.18
N ASP A 49 5.63 3.37 40.55
CA ASP A 49 6.38 3.54 41.82
C ASP A 49 7.33 4.72 41.78
N THR A 50 7.77 5.17 40.60
CA THR A 50 8.77 6.22 40.46
C THR A 50 8.20 7.56 40.01
N LEU A 51 6.90 7.63 39.73
CA LEU A 51 6.22 8.79 39.15
C LEU A 51 6.46 10.06 39.99
N ALA A 52 6.20 10.02 41.29
CA ALA A 52 6.35 11.18 42.18
C ALA A 52 7.83 11.62 42.33
N SER A 53 8.76 10.67 42.36
CA SER A 53 10.20 10.98 42.48
C SER A 53 10.77 11.49 41.16
N GLY A 54 10.31 10.96 40.03
CA GLY A 54 10.70 11.39 38.67
C GLY A 54 10.26 12.82 38.38
N ILE A 55 9.01 13.17 38.68
CA ILE A 55 8.52 14.56 38.54
C ILE A 55 9.31 15.54 39.38
N LYS A 56 9.62 15.22 40.64
CA LYS A 56 10.48 16.07 41.46
C LYS A 56 11.89 16.27 40.87
N SER A 57 12.43 15.24 40.24
CA SER A 57 13.71 15.31 39.55
C SER A 57 13.63 16.20 38.30
N ILE A 58 12.59 16.11 37.55
CA ILE A 58 12.29 16.97 36.39
C ILE A 58 12.15 18.41 36.80
N GLU A 59 11.35 18.70 37.84
CA GLU A 59 11.17 20.06 38.37
C GLU A 59 12.50 20.68 38.85
N LYS A 60 13.33 19.89 39.55
CA LYS A 60 14.65 20.33 40.03
C LYS A 60 15.59 20.67 38.87
N ASP A 61 15.64 19.81 37.85
CA ASP A 61 16.50 20.01 36.68
C ASP A 61 16.01 21.20 35.85
N ALA A 62 14.71 21.33 35.67
CA ALA A 62 14.07 22.45 34.99
C ALA A 62 14.34 23.79 35.69
N ALA A 63 14.26 23.84 37.02
CA ALA A 63 14.55 25.05 37.81
C ALA A 63 16.01 25.46 37.64
N LYS A 64 16.94 24.50 37.77
CA LYS A 64 18.36 24.72 37.60
C LYS A 64 18.71 25.21 36.19
N TYR A 65 18.13 24.58 35.18
CA TYR A 65 18.41 24.93 33.78
C TYR A 65 17.78 26.27 33.39
N SER A 66 16.53 26.52 33.82
CA SER A 66 15.86 27.80 33.66
C SER A 66 16.65 28.98 34.28
N GLU A 67 17.29 28.76 35.47
CA GLU A 67 18.18 29.77 36.11
C GLU A 67 19.42 30.00 35.24
N ALA A 68 20.03 28.97 34.69
CA ALA A 68 21.17 29.09 33.79
C ALA A 68 20.86 29.92 32.54
N LEU A 69 19.74 29.62 31.87
CA LEU A 69 19.26 30.35 30.70
C LEU A 69 18.96 31.82 31.01
N ASN A 70 18.38 32.12 32.18
CA ASN A 70 18.16 33.49 32.61
C ASN A 70 19.46 34.28 32.81
N LYS A 71 20.53 33.62 33.28
CA LYS A 71 21.86 34.25 33.39
C LYS A 71 22.46 34.56 32.02
N GLU A 72 22.11 33.78 31.01
CA GLU A 72 22.50 33.99 29.60
C GLU A 72 21.57 34.96 28.86
N ALA A 73 20.61 35.61 29.55
CA ALA A 73 19.59 36.49 28.97
C ALA A 73 18.62 35.80 27.98
N LYS A 74 18.50 34.47 27.99
CA LYS A 74 17.57 33.67 27.20
C LYS A 74 16.23 33.49 27.95
N ILE A 75 15.47 34.56 28.08
CA ILE A 75 14.23 34.58 28.90
C ILE A 75 13.10 33.80 28.26
N THR A 76 13.01 33.83 26.94
CA THR A 76 11.99 33.12 26.13
C THR A 76 12.13 31.62 26.32
N GLU A 77 13.36 31.11 26.21
CA GLU A 77 13.71 29.71 26.34
C GLU A 77 13.44 29.21 27.77
N SER A 78 13.81 30.03 28.77
CA SER A 78 13.50 29.74 30.15
C SER A 78 12.02 29.61 30.46
N ASN A 79 11.18 30.49 29.86
CA ASN A 79 9.73 30.40 29.99
C ASN A 79 9.14 29.19 29.28
N LEU A 80 9.70 28.80 28.12
CA LEU A 80 9.29 27.61 27.38
C LEU A 80 9.50 26.34 28.20
N ILE A 81 10.65 26.20 28.87
CA ILE A 81 10.90 25.07 29.76
C ILE A 81 9.85 24.94 30.85
N LYS A 82 9.56 26.06 31.54
CA LYS A 82 8.55 26.07 32.61
C LYS A 82 7.18 25.63 32.10
N LYS A 83 6.79 26.14 30.92
CA LYS A 83 5.53 25.80 30.28
C LYS A 83 5.48 24.30 29.93
N ASN A 84 6.52 23.74 29.30
CA ASN A 84 6.61 22.34 28.96
C ASN A 84 6.51 21.40 30.16
N VAL A 85 7.12 21.78 31.29
CA VAL A 85 7.04 20.99 32.53
C VAL A 85 5.64 21.07 33.15
N GLU A 86 4.96 22.21 33.10
CA GLU A 86 3.56 22.33 33.56
C GLU A 86 2.61 21.52 32.71
N GLU A 87 2.74 21.58 31.37
CA GLU A 87 1.97 20.77 30.44
C GLU A 87 2.19 19.26 30.67
N LEU A 88 3.43 18.83 30.89
CA LEU A 88 3.76 17.45 31.25
C LEU A 88 3.04 17.01 32.53
N LYS A 89 3.03 17.87 33.55
CA LYS A 89 2.34 17.57 34.82
C LYS A 89 0.82 17.46 34.64
N GLU A 90 0.23 18.38 33.90
CA GLU A 90 -1.19 18.33 33.58
C GLU A 90 -1.54 17.02 32.82
N LYS A 91 -0.74 16.65 31.83
CA LYS A 91 -0.88 15.43 31.06
C LYS A 91 -0.84 14.18 31.95
N LEU A 92 0.11 14.10 32.87
CA LEU A 92 0.30 12.94 33.74
C LEU A 92 -0.74 12.84 34.86
N PHE A 93 -1.07 13.95 35.51
CA PHE A 93 -1.92 13.93 36.70
C PHE A 93 -3.40 14.17 36.43
N VAL A 94 -3.72 15.02 35.44
CA VAL A 94 -5.09 15.37 35.12
C VAL A 94 -5.64 14.44 34.05
N LEU A 95 -4.92 14.31 32.91
CA LEU A 95 -5.34 13.49 31.79
C LEU A 95 -4.99 12.01 31.95
N LYS A 96 -4.12 11.66 32.90
CA LYS A 96 -3.57 10.30 33.10
C LYS A 96 -2.95 9.71 31.82
N ASP A 97 -2.52 10.57 30.90
CA ASP A 97 -1.88 10.19 29.66
C ASP A 97 -0.37 10.04 29.88
N ARG A 98 0.15 8.84 29.59
CA ARG A 98 1.57 8.48 29.73
C ARG A 98 2.32 8.44 28.40
N SER A 99 1.68 8.88 27.32
CA SER A 99 2.30 8.90 26.00
C SER A 99 3.45 9.91 25.94
N GLY A 100 4.54 9.58 25.23
CA GLY A 100 5.67 10.48 24.99
C GLY A 100 6.64 10.65 26.18
N LEU A 101 6.62 9.75 27.15
CA LEU A 101 7.55 9.77 28.29
C LEU A 101 8.91 9.16 27.97
N ASP A 102 9.12 8.59 26.80
CA ASP A 102 10.34 7.89 26.40
C ASP A 102 11.57 8.81 26.52
N SER A 103 11.43 10.10 26.19
CA SER A 103 12.51 11.08 26.33
C SER A 103 12.84 11.44 27.78
N TYR A 104 11.98 11.12 28.72
CA TYR A 104 12.17 11.38 30.16
C TYR A 104 12.62 10.16 30.96
N VAL A 105 12.96 9.04 30.30
CA VAL A 105 13.31 7.76 30.94
C VAL A 105 14.32 7.89 32.04
N LYS A 106 15.36 8.75 31.89
CA LYS A 106 16.43 8.98 32.85
C LYS A 106 15.93 9.52 34.20
N TYR A 107 14.83 10.26 34.21
CA TYR A 107 14.24 10.81 35.44
C TYR A 107 13.44 9.77 36.23
N PHE A 108 12.88 8.77 35.55
CA PHE A 108 12.03 7.75 36.15
C PHE A 108 12.80 6.46 36.45
N ILE A 109 13.74 6.08 35.60
CA ILE A 109 14.49 4.82 35.69
C ILE A 109 15.96 5.15 35.97
N LYS A 110 16.43 4.72 37.15
CA LYS A 110 17.82 4.97 37.55
C LYS A 110 18.84 4.14 36.77
N ASN A 111 18.53 2.88 36.51
CA ASN A 111 19.37 1.92 35.81
C ASN A 111 18.62 1.36 34.62
N PRO A 112 18.63 2.06 33.48
CA PRO A 112 18.00 1.54 32.27
C PRO A 112 18.76 0.31 31.78
N VAL A 113 18.03 -0.68 31.27
CA VAL A 113 18.57 -1.91 30.69
C VAL A 113 18.49 -1.85 29.17
N SER A 114 19.42 -2.50 28.50
CA SER A 114 19.42 -2.70 27.05
C SER A 114 18.96 -4.12 26.69
N LEU A 115 18.74 -4.38 25.41
CA LEU A 115 18.41 -5.72 24.95
C LEU A 115 19.47 -6.76 25.33
N ALA A 116 20.76 -6.38 25.33
CA ALA A 116 21.85 -7.27 25.75
C ALA A 116 21.73 -7.77 27.19
N ASP A 117 21.15 -6.97 28.07
CA ASP A 117 21.02 -7.30 29.48
C ASP A 117 19.95 -8.39 29.78
N TYR A 118 19.14 -8.78 28.78
CA TYR A 118 18.17 -9.89 28.89
C TYR A 118 18.78 -11.26 28.63
N PHE A 119 20.01 -11.34 28.14
CA PHE A 119 20.73 -12.58 27.88
C PHE A 119 21.67 -12.92 29.02
N ASP A 120 21.86 -14.20 29.27
CA ASP A 120 22.77 -14.69 30.33
C ASP A 120 24.22 -14.57 29.83
N TYR A 121 25.05 -13.84 30.59
CA TYR A 121 26.46 -13.57 30.22
C TYR A 121 27.31 -14.83 30.06
N GLU A 122 26.97 -15.91 30.76
CA GLU A 122 27.74 -17.17 30.74
C GLU A 122 27.21 -18.20 29.73
N LYS A 123 25.91 -18.17 29.44
CA LYS A 123 25.24 -19.19 28.62
C LYS A 123 24.95 -18.74 27.21
N ASP A 124 24.67 -17.46 27.01
CA ASP A 124 24.23 -16.94 25.74
C ASP A 124 25.38 -16.32 24.96
N GLY A 125 25.45 -16.60 23.67
CA GLY A 125 26.43 -16.01 22.74
C GLY A 125 25.79 -14.94 21.88
N ILE A 126 26.53 -13.88 21.63
CA ILE A 126 26.13 -12.80 20.71
C ILE A 126 26.92 -12.91 19.41
N VAL A 127 26.22 -12.85 18.29
CA VAL A 127 26.83 -12.79 16.97
C VAL A 127 26.67 -11.40 16.38
N ILE A 128 27.77 -10.78 16.00
CA ILE A 128 27.79 -9.48 15.32
C ILE A 128 28.11 -9.70 13.86
N ASP A 129 27.20 -9.37 12.97
CA ASP A 129 27.38 -9.41 11.53
C ASP A 129 27.88 -8.05 11.01
N GLU A 130 28.98 -8.05 10.24
CA GLU A 130 29.62 -6.87 9.66
C GLU A 130 29.90 -5.75 10.70
N PRO A 131 30.74 -6.01 11.71
CA PRO A 131 30.95 -5.09 12.84
C PRO A 131 31.44 -3.70 12.43
N VAL A 132 32.22 -3.56 11.36
CA VAL A 132 32.69 -2.25 10.87
C VAL A 132 31.51 -1.39 10.43
N ARG A 133 30.52 -1.97 9.72
CA ARG A 133 29.30 -1.26 9.30
C ARG A 133 28.45 -0.86 10.49
N ILE A 134 28.42 -1.70 11.53
CA ILE A 134 27.71 -1.36 12.78
C ILE A 134 28.38 -0.16 13.45
N ILE A 135 29.72 -0.15 13.56
CA ILE A 135 30.47 0.96 14.15
C ILE A 135 30.24 2.26 13.38
N GLU A 136 30.37 2.22 12.05
CA GLU A 136 30.08 3.39 11.20
C GLU A 136 28.66 3.92 11.41
N LYS A 137 27.69 3.02 11.49
CA LYS A 137 26.30 3.40 11.73
C LYS A 137 26.09 4.00 13.12
N MET A 138 26.75 3.45 14.14
CA MET A 138 26.71 3.99 15.50
C MET A 138 27.31 5.39 15.57
N ASP A 139 28.46 5.62 14.91
CA ASP A 139 29.11 6.94 14.87
C ASP A 139 28.20 8.01 14.24
N VAL A 140 27.49 7.63 13.16
CA VAL A 140 26.51 8.53 12.51
C VAL A 140 25.33 8.82 13.45
N VAL A 141 24.74 7.79 14.07
CA VAL A 141 23.59 7.96 14.97
C VAL A 141 23.97 8.79 16.20
N GLU A 142 25.15 8.56 16.79
CA GLU A 142 25.61 9.31 17.94
C GLU A 142 25.87 10.78 17.59
N LYS A 143 26.44 11.07 16.42
CA LYS A 143 26.65 12.44 15.94
C LYS A 143 25.33 13.15 15.71
N GLU A 144 24.41 12.54 14.95
CA GLU A 144 23.08 13.11 14.68
C GLU A 144 22.31 13.40 15.97
N PHE A 145 22.31 12.45 16.91
CA PHE A 145 21.64 12.60 18.19
C PHE A 145 22.21 13.77 18.99
N ARG A 146 23.54 13.86 19.08
CA ARG A 146 24.21 14.93 19.80
C ARG A 146 23.93 16.32 19.24
N GLU A 147 23.98 16.46 17.92
CA GLU A 147 23.66 17.72 17.22
C GLU A 147 22.18 18.12 17.42
N SER A 148 21.24 17.18 17.27
CA SER A 148 19.83 17.41 17.52
C SER A 148 19.54 17.82 18.96
N MET A 149 20.08 17.09 19.93
CA MET A 149 19.88 17.40 21.37
C MET A 149 20.50 18.71 21.79
N SER A 150 21.71 19.05 21.29
CA SER A 150 22.35 20.35 21.58
C SER A 150 21.49 21.52 21.12
N HIS A 151 20.96 21.44 19.90
CA HIS A 151 20.12 22.51 19.37
C HIS A 151 18.75 22.64 20.09
N ARG A 152 18.11 21.52 20.42
CA ARG A 152 16.87 21.52 21.23
C ARG A 152 17.10 22.05 22.64
N LEU A 153 18.25 21.73 23.22
CA LEU A 153 18.64 22.23 24.54
C LEU A 153 18.85 23.77 24.50
N GLU A 154 19.59 24.28 23.50
CA GLU A 154 19.78 25.70 23.31
C GLU A 154 18.48 26.50 23.16
N LYS A 155 17.48 25.91 22.50
CA LYS A 155 16.13 26.48 22.34
C LYS A 155 15.24 26.32 23.57
N GLY A 156 15.68 25.67 24.63
CA GLY A 156 14.84 25.39 25.78
C GLY A 156 13.67 24.45 25.54
N SER A 157 13.74 23.63 24.52
CA SER A 157 12.69 22.68 24.17
C SER A 157 12.75 21.39 24.99
N ILE A 158 13.95 21.05 25.50
CA ILE A 158 14.22 19.86 26.32
C ILE A 158 15.03 20.21 27.56
N LEU A 159 15.07 19.28 28.49
CA LEU A 159 15.88 19.34 29.70
C LEU A 159 17.22 18.62 29.52
N PRO A 160 18.27 18.99 30.26
CA PRO A 160 19.60 18.33 30.22
C PRO A 160 19.50 16.80 30.35
N GLY A 161 18.72 16.26 31.29
CA GLY A 161 18.58 14.81 31.46
C GLY A 161 17.94 14.07 30.29
N GLN A 162 17.27 14.76 29.39
CA GLN A 162 16.74 14.16 28.18
C GLN A 162 17.82 13.92 27.09
N THR A 163 19.02 14.49 27.26
CA THR A 163 20.15 14.21 26.37
C THR A 163 20.87 12.89 26.67
N GLU A 164 20.55 12.26 27.82
CA GLU A 164 21.18 11.03 28.30
C GLU A 164 20.34 9.77 28.02
N VAL A 165 19.54 9.76 26.95
CA VAL A 165 18.66 8.62 26.60
C VAL A 165 19.27 7.67 25.56
N LEU A 166 20.47 7.96 25.06
CA LEU A 166 21.17 7.11 24.10
C LEU A 166 22.50 6.63 24.75
N TYR A 167 22.73 5.32 24.68
CA TYR A 167 24.04 4.77 25.03
C TYR A 167 25.11 5.18 24.01
N SER A 168 26.27 5.54 24.45
CA SER A 168 27.42 5.76 23.58
C SER A 168 27.91 4.44 22.97
N LYS A 169 28.60 4.53 21.84
CA LYS A 169 29.22 3.38 21.16
C LYS A 169 30.07 2.57 22.14
N GLY A 170 30.88 3.24 22.97
CA GLY A 170 31.72 2.58 23.96
C GLY A 170 30.92 1.80 25.00
N GLU A 171 29.83 2.34 25.51
CA GLU A 171 28.98 1.67 26.50
C GLU A 171 28.27 0.44 25.85
N VAL A 172 27.81 0.54 24.61
CA VAL A 172 27.20 -0.60 23.91
C VAL A 172 28.22 -1.73 23.72
N PHE A 173 29.40 -1.43 23.18
CA PHE A 173 30.43 -2.45 23.01
C PHE A 173 30.94 -3.03 24.32
N HIS A 174 30.99 -2.24 25.39
CA HIS A 174 31.32 -2.74 26.72
C HIS A 174 30.26 -3.77 27.19
N LYS A 175 28.97 -3.49 27.04
CA LYS A 175 27.90 -4.42 27.39
C LYS A 175 27.96 -5.71 26.54
N LEU A 176 28.16 -5.58 25.24
CA LEU A 176 28.29 -6.73 24.34
C LEU A 176 29.50 -7.61 24.68
N ALA A 177 30.61 -6.99 25.07
CA ALA A 177 31.84 -7.69 25.44
C ALA A 177 31.75 -8.51 26.74
N LEU A 178 30.70 -8.33 27.53
CA LEU A 178 30.43 -9.18 28.71
C LEU A 178 29.99 -10.59 28.32
N HIS A 179 29.47 -10.77 27.10
CA HIS A 179 29.03 -12.07 26.57
C HIS A 179 30.11 -12.77 25.76
N SER A 180 29.92 -14.07 25.53
CA SER A 180 30.65 -14.77 24.47
C SER A 180 30.31 -14.18 23.14
N LEU A 181 31.26 -13.53 22.47
CA LEU A 181 31.02 -12.71 21.29
C LEU A 181 31.70 -13.30 20.06
N MET A 182 30.97 -13.44 18.96
CA MET A 182 31.47 -13.83 17.66
C MET A 182 31.21 -12.71 16.64
N ALA A 183 32.24 -12.20 16.01
CA ALA A 183 32.12 -11.23 14.92
C ALA A 183 32.29 -11.94 13.58
N VAL A 184 31.36 -11.72 12.66
CA VAL A 184 31.36 -12.28 11.31
C VAL A 184 31.53 -11.15 10.31
N SER A 185 32.46 -11.26 9.37
CA SER A 185 32.67 -10.27 8.31
C SER A 185 33.08 -10.92 7.01
N VAL A 186 32.74 -10.32 5.89
CA VAL A 186 33.11 -10.81 4.55
C VAL A 186 34.58 -10.51 4.25
N LEU A 187 35.07 -9.38 4.73
CA LEU A 187 36.45 -8.96 4.56
C LEU A 187 37.19 -8.98 5.90
N ASP A 188 38.47 -9.27 5.87
CA ASP A 188 39.30 -9.15 7.05
C ASP A 188 39.31 -7.70 7.56
N CYS A 189 38.95 -7.49 8.82
CA CYS A 189 38.82 -6.18 9.42
C CYS A 189 39.34 -6.18 10.85
N LYS A 190 39.98 -5.07 11.21
CA LYS A 190 40.35 -4.80 12.61
C LYS A 190 39.17 -4.11 13.29
N ILE A 191 38.81 -4.58 14.46
CA ILE A 191 37.73 -4.02 15.29
C ILE A 191 38.37 -3.51 16.59
N PRO A 192 38.73 -2.22 16.62
CA PRO A 192 39.42 -1.65 17.80
C PRO A 192 38.61 -1.73 19.10
N GLU A 193 37.31 -1.75 19.00
CA GLU A 193 36.35 -1.81 20.10
C GLU A 193 36.26 -3.18 20.78
N LEU A 194 36.84 -4.24 20.17
CA LEU A 194 36.76 -5.62 20.67
C LEU A 194 38.15 -6.22 20.87
N ASN A 195 38.32 -6.93 21.96
CA ASN A 195 39.49 -7.79 22.20
C ASN A 195 39.28 -9.16 21.57
N ILE A 196 39.83 -9.36 20.39
CA ILE A 196 39.68 -10.60 19.61
C ILE A 196 40.67 -11.64 20.17
N SER A 197 40.17 -12.78 20.64
CA SER A 197 40.93 -13.91 21.16
C SER A 197 41.32 -14.94 20.09
N GLY A 198 40.60 -15.02 18.97
CA GLY A 198 40.82 -15.92 17.87
C GLY A 198 40.32 -15.39 16.57
N HIS A 199 41.04 -15.70 15.46
CA HIS A 199 40.64 -15.33 14.12
C HIS A 199 40.60 -16.60 13.25
N TYR A 200 39.50 -16.77 12.50
CA TYR A 200 39.21 -17.96 11.69
C TYR A 200 38.73 -17.53 10.32
N ASP A 201 39.43 -18.00 9.27
CA ASP A 201 39.02 -17.81 7.89
C ASP A 201 38.15 -18.99 7.46
N ILE A 202 36.99 -18.71 6.95
CA ILE A 202 36.05 -19.71 6.42
C ILE A 202 35.88 -19.46 4.92
N ASN A 203 36.41 -20.39 4.10
CA ASN A 203 36.21 -20.36 2.67
C ASN A 203 34.84 -20.93 2.32
N ALA A 204 33.88 -20.04 2.12
CA ALA A 204 32.49 -20.37 1.78
C ALA A 204 32.17 -19.86 0.37
N LYS A 205 31.47 -20.68 -0.42
CA LYS A 205 30.96 -20.31 -1.75
C LYS A 205 29.47 -20.55 -1.81
N GLY A 206 28.72 -19.60 -2.39
CA GLY A 206 27.30 -19.78 -2.70
C GLY A 206 27.14 -20.74 -3.89
N ILE A 207 26.12 -21.57 -3.85
CA ILE A 207 25.71 -22.41 -4.98
C ILE A 207 24.79 -21.59 -5.86
N GLY A 208 25.04 -21.54 -7.16
CA GLY A 208 24.18 -20.88 -8.14
C GLY A 208 22.86 -21.64 -8.34
N SER A 209 21.81 -20.94 -8.74
CA SER A 209 20.54 -21.58 -9.08
C SER A 209 20.69 -22.46 -10.31
N TYR A 210 20.14 -23.66 -10.24
CA TYR A 210 20.13 -24.64 -11.35
C TYR A 210 18.99 -24.40 -12.35
N ASN A 211 18.09 -23.45 -12.10
CA ASN A 211 16.99 -23.03 -12.99
C ASN A 211 16.19 -24.19 -13.59
N ASN A 212 15.81 -25.18 -12.77
CA ASN A 212 15.17 -26.43 -13.16
C ASN A 212 16.05 -27.36 -14.05
N SER A 213 17.33 -27.07 -14.23
CA SER A 213 18.25 -27.98 -14.95
C SER A 213 18.80 -29.05 -14.02
N PHE A 214 18.10 -30.18 -13.93
CA PHE A 214 18.52 -31.31 -13.12
C PHE A 214 19.83 -31.92 -13.61
N GLU A 215 20.12 -31.82 -14.90
CA GLU A 215 21.39 -32.28 -15.51
C GLU A 215 22.60 -31.52 -14.97
N THR A 216 22.51 -30.22 -14.80
CA THR A 216 23.56 -29.38 -14.21
C THR A 216 23.82 -29.77 -12.76
N LEU A 217 22.79 -29.98 -11.96
CA LEU A 217 22.91 -30.48 -10.60
C LEU A 217 23.62 -31.85 -10.56
N VAL A 218 23.22 -32.78 -11.43
CA VAL A 218 23.85 -34.11 -11.55
C VAL A 218 25.34 -33.99 -11.89
N SER A 219 25.70 -33.08 -12.80
CA SER A 219 27.09 -32.80 -13.17
C SER A 219 27.90 -32.31 -11.98
N ASP A 220 27.36 -31.32 -11.23
CA ASP A 220 28.04 -30.78 -10.05
C ASP A 220 28.17 -31.80 -8.93
N ILE A 221 27.14 -32.59 -8.66
CA ILE A 221 27.20 -33.69 -7.69
C ILE A 221 28.27 -34.72 -8.10
N LYS A 222 28.36 -35.10 -9.38
CA LYS A 222 29.42 -36.00 -9.88
C LYS A 222 30.84 -35.42 -9.71
N ASN A 223 30.98 -34.10 -9.91
CA ASN A 223 32.24 -33.39 -9.67
C ASN A 223 32.60 -33.34 -8.17
N TRP A 224 31.66 -33.04 -7.30
CA TRP A 224 31.86 -33.06 -5.85
C TRP A 224 32.18 -34.48 -5.35
N LYS A 225 31.52 -35.51 -5.84
CA LYS A 225 31.83 -36.92 -5.50
C LYS A 225 33.26 -37.32 -5.90
N LYS A 226 33.74 -36.92 -7.09
CA LYS A 226 35.13 -37.14 -7.51
C LYS A 226 36.14 -36.50 -6.55
N LYS A 227 35.78 -35.34 -5.96
CA LYS A 227 36.58 -34.61 -4.97
C LYS A 227 36.32 -35.09 -3.51
N LYS A 228 35.53 -36.16 -3.34
CA LYS A 228 35.13 -36.73 -2.03
C LYS A 228 34.39 -35.77 -1.09
N TYR A 229 33.55 -34.90 -1.64
CA TYR A 229 32.71 -34.04 -0.84
C TYR A 229 31.61 -34.84 -0.12
N ARG A 230 31.22 -34.35 1.07
CA ARG A 230 30.00 -34.75 1.75
C ARG A 230 28.88 -33.84 1.25
N ILE A 231 27.82 -34.44 0.69
CA ILE A 231 26.78 -33.69 -0.01
C ILE A 231 25.46 -33.85 0.71
N LEU A 232 24.88 -32.73 1.13
CA LEU A 232 23.56 -32.63 1.76
C LEU A 232 22.59 -31.93 0.81
N ILE A 233 21.45 -32.53 0.56
CA ILE A 233 20.35 -31.88 -0.20
C ILE A 233 19.16 -31.69 0.73
N VAL A 234 18.72 -30.46 0.90
CA VAL A 234 17.66 -30.08 1.83
C VAL A 234 16.40 -29.78 1.05
N SER A 235 15.31 -30.49 1.34
CA SER A 235 14.01 -30.31 0.69
C SER A 235 12.92 -29.99 1.71
N GLY A 236 11.95 -29.17 1.35
CA GLY A 236 10.90 -28.67 2.23
C GLY A 236 9.88 -29.70 2.68
N SER A 237 9.89 -30.93 2.13
CA SER A 237 9.02 -32.03 2.56
C SER A 237 9.70 -33.39 2.42
N GLU A 238 9.32 -34.32 3.28
CA GLU A 238 9.84 -35.70 3.28
C GLU A 238 9.56 -36.42 1.94
N ILE A 239 8.38 -36.22 1.39
CA ILE A 239 7.98 -36.83 0.11
C ILE A 239 8.92 -36.38 -1.02
N ARG A 240 9.25 -35.10 -1.07
CA ARG A 240 10.14 -34.52 -2.07
C ARG A 240 11.58 -34.94 -1.86
N ALA A 241 12.07 -34.97 -0.62
CA ALA A 241 13.40 -35.45 -0.30
C ALA A 241 13.61 -36.92 -0.74
N ARG A 242 12.62 -37.79 -0.51
CA ARG A 242 12.64 -39.18 -0.97
C ARG A 242 12.60 -39.29 -2.48
N ARG A 243 11.79 -38.44 -3.15
CA ARG A 243 11.74 -38.40 -4.62
C ARG A 243 13.07 -37.96 -5.22
N LEU A 244 13.66 -36.88 -4.69
CA LEU A 244 14.97 -36.40 -5.11
C LEU A 244 16.06 -37.47 -4.98
N ALA A 245 16.06 -38.22 -3.88
CA ALA A 245 16.99 -39.36 -3.73
C ALA A 245 16.79 -40.40 -4.83
N LYS A 246 15.56 -40.71 -5.21
CA LYS A 246 15.24 -41.65 -6.28
C LYS A 246 15.63 -41.09 -7.66
N ASP A 247 15.31 -39.85 -7.95
CA ASP A 247 15.68 -39.21 -9.23
C ASP A 247 17.20 -39.13 -9.42
N LEU A 248 17.96 -38.93 -8.33
CA LEU A 248 19.42 -39.01 -8.35
C LEU A 248 19.93 -40.44 -8.60
N MET A 249 19.30 -41.47 -8.01
CA MET A 249 19.64 -42.87 -8.26
C MET A 249 19.40 -43.27 -9.73
N GLU A 250 18.34 -42.77 -10.35
CA GLU A 250 18.05 -42.97 -11.78
C GLU A 250 19.10 -42.34 -12.72
N ASN A 251 19.89 -41.37 -12.19
CA ASN A 251 21.01 -40.72 -12.89
C ASN A 251 22.40 -41.21 -12.42
N ASP A 252 22.49 -42.43 -11.94
CA ASP A 252 23.72 -43.12 -11.49
C ASP A 252 24.41 -42.44 -10.28
N ILE A 253 23.65 -41.70 -9.46
CA ILE A 253 24.18 -41.14 -8.22
C ILE A 253 23.56 -41.87 -7.05
N MET A 254 24.37 -42.63 -6.30
CA MET A 254 23.90 -43.20 -5.03
C MET A 254 23.56 -42.07 -4.04
N ALA A 255 22.29 -41.87 -3.77
CA ALA A 255 21.75 -40.95 -2.80
C ALA A 255 20.81 -41.66 -1.82
N ALA A 256 20.86 -41.30 -0.56
CA ALA A 256 20.01 -41.89 0.49
C ALA A 256 19.22 -40.83 1.19
N PHE A 257 17.93 -41.09 1.39
CA PHE A 257 17.12 -40.25 2.28
C PHE A 257 17.39 -40.57 3.75
N SER A 258 17.51 -39.56 4.59
CA SER A 258 17.62 -39.71 6.04
C SER A 258 16.58 -38.84 6.73
N ASP A 259 15.83 -39.42 7.67
CA ASP A 259 14.89 -38.70 8.55
C ASP A 259 15.58 -38.20 9.84
N LYS A 260 16.82 -38.64 10.11
CA LYS A 260 17.61 -38.22 11.26
C LYS A 260 18.47 -37.00 10.91
N SER A 261 18.21 -35.88 11.58
CA SER A 261 18.97 -34.62 11.45
C SER A 261 20.42 -34.73 11.94
N GLN A 262 20.80 -35.81 12.65
CA GLN A 262 22.13 -36.05 13.22
C GLN A 262 22.90 -37.19 12.52
N LYS A 263 22.55 -37.55 11.30
CA LYS A 263 23.33 -38.56 10.56
C LYS A 263 24.68 -37.98 10.11
N GLU A 264 25.76 -38.57 10.53
CA GLU A 264 27.09 -38.23 10.02
C GLU A 264 27.23 -38.66 8.54
N ILE A 265 27.49 -37.67 7.67
CA ILE A 265 27.62 -37.88 6.22
C ILE A 265 29.07 -38.27 5.94
N LYS A 266 29.29 -39.41 5.28
CA LYS A 266 30.63 -39.89 4.92
C LYS A 266 31.14 -39.20 3.65
N GLU A 267 32.46 -39.25 3.44
CA GLU A 267 33.09 -38.74 2.22
C GLU A 267 32.50 -39.39 0.96
N GLY A 268 32.10 -38.58 -0.02
CA GLY A 268 31.45 -38.99 -1.25
C GLY A 268 30.00 -39.49 -1.12
N GLU A 269 29.41 -39.40 0.09
CA GLU A 269 28.00 -39.74 0.31
C GLU A 269 27.12 -38.53 -0.05
N VAL A 270 25.95 -38.82 -0.66
CA VAL A 270 24.89 -37.88 -0.96
C VAL A 270 23.69 -38.24 -0.09
N VAL A 271 23.24 -37.30 0.74
CA VAL A 271 22.11 -37.50 1.65
C VAL A 271 21.06 -36.44 1.36
N THR A 272 19.81 -36.86 1.21
CA THR A 272 18.66 -35.96 1.15
C THR A 272 17.94 -35.94 2.49
N VAL A 273 17.58 -34.76 2.99
CA VAL A 273 16.89 -34.57 4.28
C VAL A 273 15.68 -33.65 4.13
N CYS A 274 14.73 -33.80 5.05
CA CYS A 274 13.63 -32.83 5.18
C CYS A 274 14.09 -31.66 6.08
N GLY A 275 13.96 -30.43 5.58
CA GLY A 275 14.35 -29.23 6.31
C GLY A 275 14.09 -27.97 5.48
N LYS A 276 14.53 -26.84 6.00
CA LYS A 276 14.44 -25.54 5.31
C LYS A 276 15.84 -24.96 5.17
N LEU A 277 16.26 -24.78 3.95
CA LEU A 277 17.50 -24.07 3.59
C LEU A 277 17.12 -23.07 2.48
N ARG A 278 17.43 -21.80 2.67
CA ARG A 278 17.05 -20.73 1.73
C ARG A 278 17.94 -20.72 0.48
N LYS A 279 19.26 -20.93 0.66
CA LYS A 279 20.24 -21.03 -0.43
C LYS A 279 21.29 -22.05 -0.06
N GLY A 280 21.78 -22.77 -1.06
CA GLY A 280 22.87 -23.72 -0.91
C GLY A 280 24.23 -23.03 -0.80
N TYR A 281 25.16 -23.76 -0.19
CA TYR A 281 26.54 -23.31 0.01
C TYR A 281 27.54 -24.46 -0.06
N GLU A 282 28.78 -24.13 -0.37
CA GLU A 282 29.90 -25.03 -0.45
C GLU A 282 31.00 -24.56 0.51
N TYR A 283 31.54 -25.46 1.31
CA TYR A 283 32.75 -25.28 2.12
C TYR A 283 33.89 -26.15 1.54
N PRO A 284 34.76 -25.60 0.64
CA PRO A 284 35.80 -26.34 -0.01
C PRO A 284 36.83 -26.99 0.92
N ASP A 285 37.16 -26.29 2.01
CA ASP A 285 38.24 -26.72 2.94
C ASP A 285 37.86 -28.00 3.70
N ILE A 286 36.57 -28.14 4.04
CA ILE A 286 36.08 -29.36 4.69
C ILE A 286 35.34 -30.29 3.73
N ARG A 287 35.36 -30.00 2.42
CA ARG A 287 34.71 -30.77 1.36
C ARG A 287 33.22 -31.05 1.69
N PHE A 288 32.48 -30.01 1.97
CA PHE A 288 31.08 -30.11 2.29
C PHE A 288 30.27 -29.20 1.35
N ALA A 289 29.16 -29.72 0.81
CA ALA A 289 28.22 -28.95 0.01
C ALA A 289 26.80 -29.23 0.48
N ALA A 290 26.03 -28.14 0.73
CA ALA A 290 24.62 -28.21 1.04
C ALA A 290 23.84 -27.54 -0.10
N VAL A 291 22.91 -28.25 -0.73
CA VAL A 291 22.06 -27.75 -1.83
C VAL A 291 20.64 -27.55 -1.31
N ALA A 292 20.06 -26.40 -1.55
CA ALA A 292 18.67 -26.13 -1.21
C ALA A 292 17.74 -26.57 -2.35
N GLU A 293 16.53 -26.97 -2.02
CA GLU A 293 15.48 -27.28 -3.00
C GLU A 293 15.19 -26.09 -3.92
N ASP A 294 15.20 -24.86 -3.35
CA ASP A 294 14.95 -23.63 -4.09
C ASP A 294 16.07 -23.31 -5.11
N ASP A 295 17.30 -23.86 -4.93
CA ASP A 295 18.37 -23.75 -5.93
C ASP A 295 18.14 -24.72 -7.10
N ILE A 296 17.49 -25.86 -6.86
CA ILE A 296 17.25 -26.90 -7.88
C ILE A 296 16.02 -26.55 -8.70
N PHE A 297 14.94 -26.28 -8.02
CA PHE A 297 13.66 -25.96 -8.61
C PHE A 297 13.37 -24.48 -8.35
N SER A 298 13.31 -23.67 -9.37
CA SER A 298 12.70 -22.35 -9.26
C SER A 298 11.22 -22.58 -8.96
N THR A 299 10.90 -22.71 -7.70
CA THR A 299 9.51 -22.76 -7.24
C THR A 299 8.90 -21.36 -7.40
N ALA A 300 8.35 -21.12 -8.58
CA ALA A 300 7.16 -20.28 -8.61
C ALA A 300 6.17 -20.98 -7.66
N LYS A 301 6.17 -20.60 -6.39
CA LYS A 301 5.13 -21.00 -5.45
C LYS A 301 3.83 -20.53 -6.06
N LYS A 302 3.12 -21.46 -6.76
CA LYS A 302 1.71 -21.22 -7.06
C LYS A 302 1.06 -21.07 -5.68
N PRO A 303 0.66 -19.89 -5.25
CA PRO A 303 -0.11 -19.76 -4.04
C PRO A 303 -1.35 -20.60 -4.28
N LYS A 304 -1.70 -21.44 -3.31
CA LYS A 304 -3.01 -22.09 -3.31
C LYS A 304 -4.01 -20.96 -3.54
N LYS A 305 -4.65 -20.95 -4.70
CA LYS A 305 -5.76 -20.07 -5.00
C LYS A 305 -6.80 -20.31 -3.91
N LYS A 306 -6.84 -19.47 -2.88
CA LYS A 306 -8.12 -19.10 -2.32
C LYS A 306 -8.82 -18.41 -3.48
N LYS A 307 -9.77 -19.09 -4.09
CA LYS A 307 -10.73 -18.49 -5.00
C LYS A 307 -11.44 -17.39 -4.21
N LYS A 308 -10.88 -16.19 -4.23
CA LYS A 308 -11.68 -14.99 -4.06
C LYS A 308 -12.24 -14.75 -5.46
N SER A 309 -13.42 -15.30 -5.70
CA SER A 309 -14.30 -14.84 -6.76
C SER A 309 -14.54 -13.35 -6.46
N TYR A 310 -13.96 -12.50 -7.28
CA TYR A 310 -14.40 -11.12 -7.41
C TYR A 310 -15.67 -11.13 -8.27
N ASP A 311 -16.74 -11.66 -7.73
CA ASP A 311 -18.07 -11.28 -8.14
C ASP A 311 -18.30 -9.87 -7.61
N GLY A 312 -18.67 -8.97 -8.53
CA GLY A 312 -18.84 -7.55 -8.26
C GLY A 312 -19.83 -7.26 -7.14
N LYS A 313 -19.39 -7.46 -5.90
CA LYS A 313 -20.12 -7.03 -4.72
C LYS A 313 -19.96 -5.54 -4.53
N SER A 314 -21.11 -4.92 -4.39
CA SER A 314 -21.40 -3.52 -4.17
C SER A 314 -20.37 -2.82 -3.27
N ILE A 315 -20.02 -1.62 -3.68
CA ILE A 315 -19.12 -0.65 -3.02
C ILE A 315 -19.61 -0.27 -1.60
N SER A 316 -20.76 -0.76 -1.17
CA SER A 316 -21.45 -0.42 0.08
C SER A 316 -20.80 -0.94 1.37
N ASP A 317 -19.69 -1.70 1.30
CA ASP A 317 -19.08 -2.34 2.48
C ASP A 317 -18.25 -1.41 3.38
N PHE A 318 -18.09 -0.13 3.05
CA PHE A 318 -17.14 0.75 3.76
C PHE A 318 -17.74 2.00 4.43
N SER A 319 -19.04 2.25 4.37
CA SER A 319 -19.64 3.44 5.01
C SER A 319 -20.30 3.12 6.35
N GLU A 320 -19.67 3.49 7.46
CA GLU A 320 -20.32 3.55 8.77
C GLU A 320 -21.40 4.63 8.75
N LEU A 321 -22.64 4.23 8.95
CA LEU A 321 -23.77 5.16 9.13
C LEU A 321 -23.81 5.65 10.57
N SER A 322 -23.74 6.97 10.76
CA SER A 322 -23.86 7.63 12.05
C SER A 322 -25.19 8.39 12.14
N ILE A 323 -25.75 8.48 13.35
CA ILE A 323 -26.99 9.25 13.58
C ILE A 323 -26.77 10.70 13.18
N GLY A 324 -27.64 11.20 12.28
CA GLY A 324 -27.52 12.54 11.70
C GLY A 324 -27.00 12.55 10.27
N ASP A 325 -26.49 11.43 9.75
CA ASP A 325 -26.02 11.32 8.38
C ASP A 325 -27.19 11.47 7.39
N TYR A 326 -26.90 12.12 6.26
CA TYR A 326 -27.81 12.16 5.14
C TYR A 326 -27.78 10.81 4.41
N VAL A 327 -28.97 10.26 4.14
CA VAL A 327 -29.13 8.97 3.46
C VAL A 327 -30.12 9.07 2.32
N ILE A 328 -29.87 8.34 1.26
CA ILE A 328 -30.79 8.20 0.14
C ILE A 328 -31.46 6.84 0.23
N HIS A 329 -32.78 6.86 0.27
CA HIS A 329 -33.59 5.65 0.07
C HIS A 329 -33.96 5.50 -1.40
N GLU A 330 -33.78 4.31 -1.98
CA GLU A 330 -34.00 4.09 -3.41
C GLU A 330 -35.38 4.56 -3.91
N ASN A 331 -36.43 4.39 -3.14
CA ASN A 331 -37.79 4.74 -3.51
C ASN A 331 -38.31 6.06 -2.99
N HIS A 332 -37.69 6.62 -1.91
CA HIS A 332 -38.20 7.80 -1.22
C HIS A 332 -37.28 9.03 -1.25
N GLY A 333 -36.04 8.85 -1.72
CA GLY A 333 -35.04 9.92 -1.89
C GLY A 333 -34.31 10.29 -0.59
N LEU A 334 -33.86 11.54 -0.50
CA LEU A 334 -32.94 12.03 0.51
C LEU A 334 -33.63 12.31 1.85
N GLY A 335 -33.17 11.68 2.92
CA GLY A 335 -33.56 11.88 4.31
C GLY A 335 -32.36 11.92 5.26
N ILE A 336 -32.62 11.97 6.56
CA ILE A 336 -31.61 11.95 7.63
C ILE A 336 -31.81 10.68 8.44
N TYR A 337 -30.73 9.93 8.63
CA TYR A 337 -30.71 8.74 9.48
C TYR A 337 -30.83 9.13 10.97
N ARG A 338 -31.77 8.54 11.69
CA ARG A 338 -32.06 8.82 13.10
C ARG A 338 -31.84 7.64 14.04
N GLY A 339 -31.26 6.55 13.54
CA GLY A 339 -30.95 5.35 14.34
C GLY A 339 -31.93 4.20 14.10
N ILE A 340 -31.77 3.15 14.91
CA ILE A 340 -32.64 1.97 14.89
C ILE A 340 -33.65 2.10 16.02
N GLU A 341 -34.94 2.03 15.71
CA GLU A 341 -36.02 2.03 16.69
C GLU A 341 -36.71 0.65 16.68
N LYS A 342 -36.91 0.08 17.87
CA LYS A 342 -37.75 -1.10 18.04
C LYS A 342 -39.22 -0.70 18.06
N ILE A 343 -40.00 -1.21 17.12
CA ILE A 343 -41.41 -0.95 16.99
C ILE A 343 -42.21 -2.24 17.17
N ARG A 344 -43.24 -2.15 17.99
CA ARG A 344 -44.17 -3.25 18.21
C ARG A 344 -45.38 -3.07 17.32
N VAL A 345 -45.59 -3.98 16.38
CA VAL A 345 -46.74 -4.03 15.48
C VAL A 345 -47.48 -5.34 15.73
N ASP A 346 -48.78 -5.30 16.00
CA ASP A 346 -49.69 -6.44 16.15
C ASP A 346 -49.21 -7.61 17.03
N LYS A 347 -48.54 -7.32 18.15
CA LYS A 347 -47.89 -8.22 19.12
C LYS A 347 -46.48 -8.73 18.76
N THR A 348 -45.91 -8.41 17.62
CA THR A 348 -44.55 -8.76 17.25
C THR A 348 -43.60 -7.57 17.36
N GLU A 349 -42.36 -7.81 17.77
CA GLU A 349 -41.31 -6.80 17.87
C GLU A 349 -40.33 -6.94 16.70
N LYS A 350 -40.09 -5.83 16.00
CA LYS A 350 -39.12 -5.77 14.88
C LYS A 350 -38.28 -4.50 15.00
N ASP A 351 -37.03 -4.57 14.58
CA ASP A 351 -36.13 -3.40 14.50
C ASP A 351 -36.33 -2.67 13.18
N TYR A 352 -36.58 -1.37 13.27
CA TYR A 352 -36.77 -0.49 12.12
C TYR A 352 -35.71 0.59 12.11
N ILE A 353 -35.22 0.90 10.93
CA ILE A 353 -34.37 2.03 10.64
C ILE A 353 -35.27 3.26 10.47
N LYS A 354 -35.01 4.29 11.24
CA LYS A 354 -35.76 5.55 11.17
C LYS A 354 -35.03 6.55 10.29
N ILE A 355 -35.74 7.08 9.28
CA ILE A 355 -35.26 8.13 8.39
C ILE A 355 -36.24 9.30 8.48
N GLU A 356 -35.71 10.46 8.80
CA GLU A 356 -36.48 11.70 8.85
C GLU A 356 -36.37 12.44 7.52
N TYR A 357 -37.54 12.87 7.01
CA TYR A 357 -37.72 13.63 5.77
C TYR A 357 -38.17 15.06 6.03
N ALA A 358 -38.29 15.86 4.95
CA ALA A 358 -38.78 17.22 5.06
C ALA A 358 -40.16 17.27 5.74
N ASN A 359 -40.38 18.35 6.52
CA ASN A 359 -41.62 18.59 7.28
C ASN A 359 -41.88 17.58 8.43
N GLY A 360 -40.81 16.91 8.95
CA GLY A 360 -40.93 15.98 10.07
C GLY A 360 -41.57 14.64 9.73
N GLY A 361 -41.69 14.30 8.45
CA GLY A 361 -42.14 12.98 8.02
C GLY A 361 -41.07 11.91 8.36
N ASN A 362 -41.48 10.82 9.00
CA ASN A 362 -40.59 9.69 9.32
C ASN A 362 -40.95 8.48 8.48
N LEU A 363 -39.93 7.85 7.93
CA LEU A 363 -40.00 6.53 7.27
C LEU A 363 -39.36 5.49 8.17
N TYR A 364 -40.04 4.39 8.36
CA TYR A 364 -39.54 3.23 9.10
C TYR A 364 -39.37 2.07 8.14
N ILE A 365 -38.15 1.56 8.03
CA ILE A 365 -37.77 0.49 7.13
C ILE A 365 -37.29 -0.65 7.98
N LEU A 366 -37.65 -1.90 7.65
CA LEU A 366 -37.12 -3.08 8.35
C LEU A 366 -35.59 -3.11 8.30
N ALA A 367 -34.95 -3.40 9.41
CA ALA A 367 -33.49 -3.46 9.47
C ALA A 367 -32.87 -4.47 8.48
N THR A 368 -33.66 -5.44 8.00
CA THR A 368 -33.29 -6.39 6.93
C THR A 368 -33.27 -5.80 5.52
N GLN A 369 -33.78 -4.59 5.33
CA GLN A 369 -33.81 -3.88 4.03
C GLN A 369 -32.80 -2.72 4.01
N LEU A 370 -31.66 -2.89 4.68
CA LEU A 370 -30.59 -1.89 4.75
C LEU A 370 -29.94 -1.61 3.38
N ASP A 371 -30.01 -2.56 2.49
CA ASP A 371 -29.58 -2.51 1.08
C ASP A 371 -30.29 -1.41 0.27
N MET A 372 -31.47 -1.00 0.68
CA MET A 372 -32.24 0.10 0.07
C MET A 372 -31.78 1.50 0.47
N ILE A 373 -30.85 1.59 1.42
CA ILE A 373 -30.37 2.86 1.98
C ILE A 373 -28.89 3.05 1.67
N GLN A 374 -28.53 4.23 1.20
CA GLN A 374 -27.17 4.59 0.86
C GLN A 374 -26.77 5.88 1.54
N LYS A 375 -25.52 6.01 2.00
CA LYS A 375 -25.02 7.24 2.58
C LYS A 375 -24.87 8.31 1.50
N TYR A 376 -25.38 9.50 1.76
CA TYR A 376 -25.22 10.66 0.88
C TYR A 376 -23.93 11.39 1.23
N GLY A 377 -23.03 11.57 0.25
CA GLY A 377 -21.79 12.34 0.44
C GLY A 377 -22.07 13.83 0.56
N ASP A 378 -21.65 14.44 1.65
CA ASP A 378 -21.91 15.84 1.97
C ASP A 378 -21.03 16.81 1.14
N ARG A 379 -21.59 17.94 0.71
CA ARG A 379 -20.86 19.05 0.08
C ARG A 379 -20.34 20.03 1.13
N GLU A 380 -19.18 20.62 0.90
CA GLU A 380 -18.68 21.72 1.73
C GLU A 380 -19.71 22.83 1.87
N GLY A 381 -20.34 22.92 3.04
CA GLY A 381 -21.12 24.08 3.49
C GLY A 381 -22.57 24.23 3.03
N ALA A 382 -23.13 23.35 2.20
CA ALA A 382 -24.55 23.45 1.80
C ALA A 382 -25.34 22.24 2.32
N LYS A 383 -26.28 22.47 3.24
CA LYS A 383 -27.25 21.45 3.68
C LYS A 383 -28.11 21.02 2.49
N PRO A 384 -28.10 19.73 2.07
CA PRO A 384 -28.94 19.29 0.97
C PRO A 384 -30.42 19.40 1.31
N LYS A 385 -31.26 19.69 0.30
CA LYS A 385 -32.68 19.79 0.46
C LYS A 385 -33.33 18.42 0.62
N LEU A 386 -33.91 18.15 1.78
CA LEU A 386 -34.63 16.89 2.04
C LEU A 386 -35.85 16.72 1.13
N ASN A 387 -36.08 15.50 0.69
CA ASN A 387 -37.29 15.15 -0.06
C ASN A 387 -38.51 15.11 0.86
N ARG A 388 -39.73 15.24 0.26
CA ARG A 388 -40.99 15.06 0.96
C ARG A 388 -41.55 13.66 0.68
N LEU A 389 -41.93 12.94 1.72
CA LEU A 389 -42.58 11.63 1.57
C LEU A 389 -43.88 11.76 0.77
N GLY A 390 -44.10 10.83 -0.18
CA GLY A 390 -45.27 10.79 -1.01
C GLY A 390 -45.33 11.84 -2.13
N SER A 391 -44.27 12.67 -2.30
CA SER A 391 -44.24 13.63 -3.40
C SER A 391 -43.68 13.00 -4.70
N PRO A 392 -44.16 13.43 -5.87
CA PRO A 392 -43.63 12.92 -7.16
C PRO A 392 -42.25 13.51 -7.50
N GLU A 393 -41.65 14.32 -6.67
CA GLU A 393 -40.34 14.97 -6.91
C GLU A 393 -39.24 13.93 -7.12
N TRP A 394 -39.17 12.95 -6.23
CA TRP A 394 -38.15 11.89 -6.31
C TRP A 394 -38.30 11.03 -7.59
N THR A 395 -39.50 10.60 -7.91
CA THR A 395 -39.80 9.84 -9.11
C THR A 395 -39.43 10.62 -10.38
N LYS A 396 -39.70 11.92 -10.44
CA LYS A 396 -39.28 12.79 -11.54
C LYS A 396 -37.76 12.88 -11.63
N THR A 397 -37.07 12.99 -10.49
CA THR A 397 -35.59 13.03 -10.41
C THR A 397 -35.01 11.69 -10.94
N LYS A 398 -35.49 10.53 -10.46
CA LYS A 398 -35.07 9.20 -10.93
C LYS A 398 -35.26 9.06 -12.44
N THR A 399 -36.43 9.43 -12.98
CA THR A 399 -36.74 9.34 -14.41
C THR A 399 -35.81 10.22 -15.25
N LYS A 400 -35.53 11.44 -14.81
CA LYS A 400 -34.60 12.35 -15.48
C LYS A 400 -33.17 11.78 -15.50
N VAL A 401 -32.70 11.26 -14.38
CA VAL A 401 -31.38 10.65 -14.25
C VAL A 401 -31.30 9.36 -15.11
N ARG A 402 -32.31 8.49 -15.08
CA ARG A 402 -32.37 7.28 -15.92
C ARG A 402 -32.30 7.60 -17.42
N GLY A 403 -32.94 8.68 -17.86
CA GLY A 403 -32.85 9.16 -19.24
C GLY A 403 -31.42 9.63 -19.61
N ALA A 404 -30.78 10.37 -18.73
CA ALA A 404 -29.40 10.79 -18.93
C ALA A 404 -28.40 9.60 -18.90
N VAL A 405 -28.59 8.66 -17.99
CA VAL A 405 -27.79 7.44 -17.86
C VAL A 405 -27.92 6.57 -19.12
N LYS A 406 -29.12 6.43 -19.68
CA LYS A 406 -29.35 5.68 -20.93
C LYS A 406 -28.60 6.29 -22.13
N GLN A 407 -28.53 7.63 -22.22
CA GLN A 407 -27.72 8.29 -23.26
C GLN A 407 -26.22 8.05 -23.08
N VAL A 408 -25.75 7.99 -21.83
CA VAL A 408 -24.35 7.66 -21.53
C VAL A 408 -24.03 6.22 -21.89
N ALA A 409 -24.88 5.27 -21.48
CA ALA A 409 -24.76 3.87 -21.80
C ALA A 409 -24.76 3.64 -23.32
N ASP A 410 -25.66 4.29 -24.05
CA ASP A 410 -25.73 4.21 -25.52
C ASP A 410 -24.44 4.72 -26.20
N LYS A 411 -23.87 5.84 -25.75
CA LYS A 411 -22.59 6.35 -26.25
C LYS A 411 -21.44 5.38 -25.95
N LEU A 412 -21.42 4.80 -24.72
CA LEU A 412 -20.38 3.85 -24.30
C LEU A 412 -20.49 2.54 -25.13
N ILE A 413 -21.69 2.00 -25.29
CA ILE A 413 -21.91 0.75 -26.03
C ILE A 413 -21.63 0.94 -27.51
N LYS A 414 -22.02 2.03 -28.14
CA LYS A 414 -21.67 2.32 -29.53
C LYS A 414 -20.15 2.35 -29.74
N LEU A 415 -19.43 2.92 -28.79
CA LEU A 415 -17.96 2.97 -28.82
C LEU A 415 -17.36 1.57 -28.65
N TYR A 416 -17.92 0.75 -27.76
CA TYR A 416 -17.54 -0.64 -27.53
C TYR A 416 -17.93 -1.54 -28.71
N ALA A 417 -19.15 -1.43 -29.21
CA ALA A 417 -19.66 -2.22 -30.32
C ALA A 417 -18.90 -1.95 -31.63
N SER A 418 -18.52 -0.68 -31.89
CA SER A 418 -17.69 -0.33 -33.04
C SER A 418 -16.32 -0.99 -32.98
N ARG A 419 -15.81 -1.22 -31.79
CA ARG A 419 -14.51 -1.84 -31.53
C ARG A 419 -14.60 -3.37 -31.59
N SER A 420 -15.62 -3.94 -30.94
CA SER A 420 -15.88 -5.40 -30.94
C SER A 420 -16.25 -5.95 -32.31
N ALA A 421 -16.80 -5.11 -33.19
CA ALA A 421 -17.11 -5.47 -34.57
C ALA A 421 -15.88 -5.49 -35.50
N ARG A 422 -14.76 -4.95 -35.09
CA ARG A 422 -13.49 -4.95 -35.85
C ARG A 422 -12.61 -6.11 -35.39
N GLN A 423 -12.11 -6.87 -36.35
CA GLN A 423 -11.09 -7.88 -36.05
C GLN A 423 -9.74 -7.19 -35.82
N GLY A 424 -9.13 -7.46 -34.64
CA GLY A 424 -7.77 -7.09 -34.30
C GLY A 424 -6.75 -8.04 -34.92
N PHE A 425 -5.49 -7.76 -34.66
CA PHE A 425 -4.39 -8.65 -34.99
C PHE A 425 -4.17 -9.62 -33.82
N ALA A 426 -4.25 -10.93 -34.06
CA ALA A 426 -3.91 -11.93 -33.07
C ALA A 426 -2.38 -12.15 -33.09
N PHE A 427 -1.72 -11.80 -31.99
CA PHE A 427 -0.28 -12.00 -31.84
C PHE A 427 0.06 -13.48 -31.66
N SER A 428 1.25 -13.85 -32.10
CA SER A 428 1.76 -15.22 -31.98
C SER A 428 1.97 -15.60 -30.50
N LYS A 429 1.93 -16.92 -30.22
CA LYS A 429 2.30 -17.43 -28.90
C LYS A 429 3.76 -17.10 -28.57
N ASP A 430 4.10 -17.13 -27.29
CA ASP A 430 5.44 -16.79 -26.82
C ASP A 430 6.51 -17.65 -27.50
N THR A 431 7.52 -16.95 -28.00
CA THR A 431 8.72 -17.56 -28.59
C THR A 431 9.79 -17.81 -27.52
N PRO A 432 10.82 -18.62 -27.79
CA PRO A 432 11.98 -18.73 -26.88
C PRO A 432 12.64 -17.38 -26.56
N TRP A 433 12.66 -16.43 -27.49
CA TRP A 433 13.18 -15.09 -27.26
C TRP A 433 12.34 -14.28 -26.26
N GLN A 434 11.02 -14.48 -26.25
CA GLN A 434 10.15 -13.88 -25.24
C GLN A 434 10.50 -14.41 -23.84
N GLN A 435 10.73 -15.72 -23.73
CA GLN A 435 11.10 -16.35 -22.46
C GLN A 435 12.46 -15.84 -21.96
N GLU A 436 13.47 -15.80 -22.85
CA GLU A 436 14.81 -15.28 -22.54
C GLU A 436 14.75 -13.81 -22.09
N PHE A 437 13.96 -12.99 -22.79
CA PHE A 437 13.73 -11.59 -22.41
C PHE A 437 13.11 -11.44 -21.02
N GLU A 438 12.16 -12.32 -20.67
CA GLU A 438 11.48 -12.31 -19.37
C GLU A 438 12.39 -12.82 -18.25
N GLU A 439 13.24 -13.82 -18.52
CA GLU A 439 14.22 -14.35 -17.56
C GLU A 439 15.34 -13.35 -17.22
N LEU A 440 15.67 -12.44 -18.13
CA LEU A 440 16.62 -11.36 -17.89
C LEU A 440 16.07 -10.23 -16.98
N PHE A 441 14.85 -10.36 -16.49
CA PHE A 441 14.32 -9.42 -15.51
C PHE A 441 15.01 -9.60 -14.15
N PRO A 442 15.68 -8.56 -13.60
CA PRO A 442 16.56 -8.73 -12.44
C PRO A 442 15.82 -8.93 -11.11
N TYR A 443 14.49 -8.80 -11.10
CA TYR A 443 13.66 -8.93 -9.90
C TYR A 443 12.72 -10.12 -10.01
N GLU A 444 12.33 -10.69 -8.88
CA GLU A 444 11.29 -11.71 -8.82
C GLU A 444 9.92 -11.08 -9.02
N PRO A 445 9.15 -11.44 -10.07
CA PRO A 445 7.83 -10.86 -10.30
C PRO A 445 6.83 -11.34 -9.25
N THR A 446 5.95 -10.45 -8.79
CA THR A 446 4.86 -10.79 -7.87
C THR A 446 3.78 -11.62 -8.56
N THR A 447 2.93 -12.32 -7.77
CA THR A 447 1.82 -13.11 -8.31
C THR A 447 0.87 -12.27 -9.16
N ASP A 448 0.56 -11.07 -8.71
CA ASP A 448 -0.32 -10.15 -9.43
C ASP A 448 0.31 -9.67 -10.74
N GLN A 449 1.63 -9.43 -10.78
CA GLN A 449 2.34 -9.09 -12.00
C GLN A 449 2.28 -10.24 -13.01
N LEU A 450 2.51 -11.47 -12.57
CA LEU A 450 2.43 -12.65 -13.45
C LEU A 450 1.02 -12.84 -14.01
N THR A 451 0.00 -12.69 -13.17
CA THR A 451 -1.40 -12.75 -13.60
C THR A 451 -1.72 -11.67 -14.63
N ALA A 452 -1.31 -10.41 -14.38
CA ALA A 452 -1.53 -9.30 -15.30
C ALA A 452 -0.79 -9.48 -16.64
N ILE A 453 0.42 -10.07 -16.62
CA ILE A 453 1.19 -10.41 -17.82
C ILE A 453 0.46 -11.50 -18.62
N GLU A 454 0.02 -12.57 -17.96
CA GLU A 454 -0.69 -13.68 -18.61
C GLU A 454 -2.03 -13.24 -19.23
N GLU A 455 -2.81 -12.45 -18.50
CA GLU A 455 -4.04 -11.85 -18.99
C GLU A 455 -3.80 -10.94 -20.20
N THR A 456 -2.75 -10.09 -20.14
CA THR A 456 -2.38 -9.19 -21.24
C THR A 456 -1.96 -9.99 -22.49
N LYS A 457 -1.15 -11.04 -22.32
CA LYS A 457 -0.74 -11.92 -23.43
C LYS A 457 -1.92 -12.65 -24.04
N THR A 458 -2.84 -13.16 -23.21
CA THR A 458 -4.06 -13.85 -23.65
C THR A 458 -4.95 -12.93 -24.49
N ASP A 459 -5.12 -11.67 -24.05
CA ASP A 459 -5.87 -10.69 -24.82
C ASP A 459 -5.20 -10.39 -26.17
N MET A 460 -3.86 -10.21 -26.19
CA MET A 460 -3.09 -9.97 -27.43
C MET A 460 -3.16 -11.16 -28.41
N GLU A 461 -3.23 -12.38 -27.92
CA GLU A 461 -3.35 -13.60 -28.75
C GLU A 461 -4.76 -13.82 -29.29
N SER A 462 -5.74 -13.04 -28.83
CA SER A 462 -7.11 -13.07 -29.33
C SER A 462 -7.29 -12.22 -30.60
N THR A 463 -8.33 -12.47 -31.36
CA THR A 463 -8.73 -11.61 -32.49
C THR A 463 -9.50 -10.36 -32.09
N ARG A 464 -9.77 -10.20 -30.79
CA ARG A 464 -10.44 -9.03 -30.22
C ARG A 464 -9.42 -7.94 -29.94
N ILE A 465 -9.70 -6.71 -30.35
CA ILE A 465 -8.81 -5.57 -30.03
C ILE A 465 -8.80 -5.33 -28.52
N MET A 466 -7.64 -5.49 -27.90
CA MET A 466 -7.45 -5.32 -26.46
C MET A 466 -7.60 -3.86 -26.02
N ASP A 467 -8.25 -3.59 -24.90
CA ASP A 467 -8.21 -2.34 -24.14
C ASP A 467 -8.11 -2.64 -22.64
N ARG A 468 -6.90 -2.91 -22.20
CA ARG A 468 -6.66 -3.31 -20.83
C ARG A 468 -6.12 -2.15 -19.99
N LEU A 469 -6.70 -2.00 -18.80
CA LEU A 469 -6.25 -1.08 -17.78
C LEU A 469 -5.42 -1.84 -16.74
N ILE A 470 -4.17 -1.44 -16.54
CA ILE A 470 -3.31 -1.97 -15.48
C ILE A 470 -3.25 -0.95 -14.37
N CYS A 471 -3.87 -1.27 -13.25
CA CYS A 471 -3.89 -0.46 -12.03
C CYS A 471 -2.93 -1.04 -11.01
N GLY A 472 -2.26 -0.19 -10.25
CA GLY A 472 -1.40 -0.61 -9.14
C GLY A 472 -0.63 0.58 -8.60
N ASP A 473 -0.19 0.49 -7.36
CA ASP A 473 0.53 1.56 -6.71
C ASP A 473 1.81 1.95 -7.45
N VAL A 474 2.32 3.14 -7.13
CA VAL A 474 3.59 3.61 -7.67
C VAL A 474 4.70 2.63 -7.27
N GLY A 475 5.50 2.16 -8.25
CA GLY A 475 6.58 1.20 -8.00
C GLY A 475 6.16 -0.28 -7.94
N PHE A 476 4.90 -0.65 -8.29
CA PHE A 476 4.44 -2.04 -8.33
C PHE A 476 4.73 -2.74 -9.68
N GLY A 477 5.63 -2.21 -10.50
CA GLY A 477 6.09 -2.87 -11.71
C GLY A 477 5.13 -2.83 -12.91
N LYS A 478 4.16 -1.91 -12.96
CA LYS A 478 3.25 -1.73 -14.12
C LYS A 478 4.01 -1.61 -15.44
N THR A 479 5.16 -0.93 -15.43
CA THR A 479 6.00 -0.75 -16.61
C THR A 479 6.57 -2.06 -17.13
N GLU A 480 6.85 -3.05 -16.27
CA GLU A 480 7.34 -4.37 -16.67
C GLU A 480 6.29 -5.15 -17.46
N VAL A 481 5.00 -5.08 -17.04
CA VAL A 481 3.90 -5.68 -17.81
C VAL A 481 3.82 -5.09 -19.21
N ALA A 482 3.91 -3.75 -19.31
CA ALA A 482 3.90 -3.05 -20.59
C ALA A 482 5.12 -3.37 -21.46
N LEU A 483 6.30 -3.56 -20.85
CA LEU A 483 7.56 -3.86 -21.53
C LEU A 483 7.54 -5.26 -22.15
N ARG A 484 7.00 -6.26 -21.44
CA ARG A 484 6.81 -7.63 -21.96
C ARG A 484 5.79 -7.67 -23.11
N ALA A 485 4.70 -6.93 -22.99
CA ALA A 485 3.72 -6.79 -24.07
C ALA A 485 4.31 -6.09 -25.30
N ALA A 486 5.13 -5.05 -25.10
CA ALA A 486 5.82 -4.36 -26.18
C ALA A 486 6.80 -5.29 -26.91
N PHE A 487 7.56 -6.08 -26.18
CA PHE A 487 8.50 -7.03 -26.79
C PHE A 487 7.76 -8.10 -27.60
N LYS A 488 6.63 -8.64 -27.07
CA LYS A 488 5.77 -9.56 -27.80
C LYS A 488 5.26 -8.95 -29.12
N ALA A 489 4.83 -7.70 -29.11
CA ALA A 489 4.34 -7.02 -30.32
C ALA A 489 5.45 -6.84 -31.38
N VAL A 490 6.68 -6.52 -30.96
CA VAL A 490 7.81 -6.34 -31.85
C VAL A 490 8.20 -7.65 -32.55
N GLN A 491 8.10 -8.79 -31.86
CA GLN A 491 8.40 -10.09 -32.47
C GLN A 491 7.50 -10.43 -33.67
N ASP A 492 6.29 -9.92 -33.71
CA ASP A 492 5.36 -10.03 -34.85
C ASP A 492 5.50 -8.86 -35.84
N ASN A 493 6.63 -8.19 -35.85
CA ASN A 493 6.94 -7.03 -36.70
C ASN A 493 5.91 -5.89 -36.60
N LYS A 494 5.32 -5.71 -35.38
CA LYS A 494 4.43 -4.60 -35.09
C LYS A 494 5.17 -3.49 -34.39
N GLN A 495 4.85 -2.25 -34.75
CA GLN A 495 5.40 -1.07 -34.08
C GLN A 495 4.62 -0.81 -32.78
N VAL A 496 5.35 -0.30 -31.78
CA VAL A 496 4.82 0.01 -30.45
C VAL A 496 4.99 1.50 -30.16
N VAL A 497 3.93 2.11 -29.62
CA VAL A 497 3.96 3.48 -29.12
C VAL A 497 3.81 3.47 -27.60
N TYR A 498 4.72 4.15 -26.89
CA TYR A 498 4.59 4.43 -25.46
C TYR A 498 4.42 5.94 -25.24
N LEU A 499 3.23 6.34 -24.76
CA LEU A 499 2.88 7.74 -24.50
C LEU A 499 3.08 8.10 -23.04
N CYS A 500 3.94 9.09 -22.79
CA CYS A 500 4.21 9.65 -21.46
C CYS A 500 3.65 11.08 -21.33
N PRO A 501 3.19 11.48 -20.12
CA PRO A 501 2.70 12.84 -19.89
C PRO A 501 3.81 13.92 -19.91
N THR A 502 5.05 13.56 -19.55
CA THR A 502 6.17 14.51 -19.44
C THR A 502 7.42 14.05 -20.19
N THR A 503 8.27 15.01 -20.56
CA THR A 503 9.52 14.76 -21.30
C THR A 503 10.54 13.99 -20.47
N ILE A 504 10.63 14.27 -19.17
CA ILE A 504 11.60 13.62 -18.28
C ILE A 504 11.20 12.15 -18.08
N LEU A 505 9.91 11.86 -17.85
CA LEU A 505 9.42 10.49 -17.78
C LEU A 505 9.66 9.74 -19.09
N ALA A 506 9.42 10.39 -20.24
CA ALA A 506 9.70 9.77 -21.53
C ALA A 506 11.18 9.40 -21.70
N LYS A 507 12.11 10.22 -21.18
CA LYS A 507 13.54 9.92 -21.18
C LYS A 507 13.86 8.70 -20.31
N GLN A 508 13.27 8.62 -19.11
CA GLN A 508 13.47 7.52 -18.18
C GLN A 508 12.93 6.20 -18.75
N ILE A 509 11.71 6.21 -19.30
CA ILE A 509 11.11 5.04 -19.95
C ILE A 509 11.91 4.63 -21.19
N PHE A 510 12.34 5.60 -22.01
CA PHE A 510 13.20 5.32 -23.17
C PHE A 510 14.48 4.61 -22.74
N THR A 511 15.17 5.10 -21.71
CA THR A 511 16.41 4.47 -21.22
C THR A 511 16.15 3.04 -20.73
N ASN A 512 15.00 2.80 -20.04
CA ASN A 512 14.63 1.48 -19.56
C ASN A 512 14.31 0.52 -20.71
N PHE A 513 13.55 0.95 -21.70
CA PHE A 513 13.23 0.15 -22.89
C PHE A 513 14.47 -0.15 -23.72
N ASP A 514 15.30 0.86 -23.99
CA ASP A 514 16.53 0.72 -24.76
C ASP A 514 17.50 -0.27 -24.08
N SER A 515 17.75 -0.11 -22.79
CA SER A 515 18.66 -1.00 -22.04
C SER A 515 18.19 -2.45 -22.01
N ARG A 516 16.87 -2.72 -21.96
CA ARG A 516 16.30 -4.06 -21.90
C ARG A 516 16.16 -4.72 -23.28
N MET A 517 15.95 -3.94 -24.35
CA MET A 517 15.62 -4.47 -25.68
C MET A 517 16.82 -4.44 -26.65
N LYS A 518 17.86 -3.68 -26.34
CA LYS A 518 19.02 -3.49 -27.23
C LYS A 518 19.69 -4.80 -27.64
N ASP A 519 19.86 -5.72 -26.71
CA ASP A 519 20.57 -6.98 -26.97
C ASP A 519 19.75 -7.95 -27.85
N PHE A 520 18.45 -7.68 -28.03
CA PHE A 520 17.55 -8.42 -28.90
C PHE A 520 17.38 -7.78 -30.29
N GLY A 521 18.20 -6.76 -30.62
CA GLY A 521 18.17 -6.11 -31.91
C GLY A 521 16.92 -5.25 -32.19
N VAL A 522 16.20 -4.84 -31.14
CA VAL A 522 15.00 -3.99 -31.23
C VAL A 522 15.42 -2.51 -31.26
N GLU A 523 14.96 -1.79 -32.25
CA GLU A 523 15.25 -0.35 -32.41
C GLU A 523 14.26 0.51 -31.63
N VAL A 524 14.72 1.03 -30.50
CA VAL A 524 13.94 1.94 -29.63
C VAL A 524 14.34 3.39 -29.90
N ARG A 525 13.39 4.27 -30.12
CA ARG A 525 13.63 5.71 -30.35
C ARG A 525 12.76 6.57 -29.45
N MET A 526 13.28 7.76 -29.13
CA MET A 526 12.54 8.75 -28.37
C MET A 526 12.02 9.85 -29.31
N LEU A 527 10.76 10.29 -29.07
CA LEU A 527 10.20 11.46 -29.75
C LEU A 527 9.60 12.43 -28.74
N SER A 528 10.45 13.33 -28.28
CA SER A 528 10.12 14.37 -27.32
C SER A 528 10.78 15.69 -27.70
N ARG A 529 10.67 16.72 -26.88
CA ARG A 529 11.38 17.98 -27.08
C ARG A 529 12.89 17.87 -26.82
N PHE A 530 13.35 16.85 -26.13
CA PHE A 530 14.78 16.56 -25.96
C PHE A 530 15.49 16.19 -27.27
N CYS A 531 14.73 15.71 -28.25
CA CYS A 531 15.31 15.34 -29.52
C CYS A 531 15.62 16.58 -30.34
N THR A 532 16.82 16.63 -30.91
CA THR A 532 17.18 17.65 -31.92
C THR A 532 16.24 17.58 -33.13
N PRO A 533 16.05 18.64 -33.88
CA PRO A 533 15.20 18.60 -35.07
C PRO A 533 15.60 17.51 -36.06
N LYS A 534 16.92 17.23 -36.19
CA LYS A 534 17.44 16.16 -37.04
C LYS A 534 17.07 14.77 -36.54
N GLU A 535 17.23 14.51 -35.24
CA GLU A 535 16.83 13.22 -34.61
C GLU A 535 15.32 12.99 -34.72
N ALA A 536 14.51 14.01 -34.42
CA ALA A 536 13.08 13.94 -34.56
C ALA A 536 12.63 13.60 -35.99
N LYS A 537 13.25 14.26 -36.99
CA LYS A 537 12.97 13.95 -38.40
C LYS A 537 13.36 12.53 -38.76
N ASN A 538 14.54 12.08 -38.35
CA ASN A 538 15.00 10.72 -38.58
C ASN A 538 14.08 9.68 -37.92
N THR A 539 13.63 9.94 -36.71
CA THR A 539 12.67 9.07 -36.00
C THR A 539 11.34 8.99 -36.75
N ILE A 540 10.77 10.10 -37.17
CA ILE A 540 9.51 10.15 -37.95
C ILE A 540 9.64 9.42 -39.30
N GLU A 541 10.75 9.63 -40.02
CA GLU A 541 11.01 8.89 -41.27
C GLU A 541 11.21 7.37 -40.99
N GLY A 542 11.90 7.02 -39.89
CA GLY A 542 12.10 5.63 -39.47
C GLY A 542 10.76 4.94 -39.15
N LEU A 543 9.86 5.61 -38.44
CA LEU A 543 8.53 5.09 -38.13
C LEU A 543 7.72 4.82 -39.41
N LYS A 544 7.74 5.76 -40.34
CA LYS A 544 7.06 5.63 -41.64
C LYS A 544 7.61 4.47 -42.48
N LYS A 545 8.92 4.23 -42.42
CA LYS A 545 9.58 3.12 -43.15
C LYS A 545 9.46 1.76 -42.42
N GLY A 546 9.12 1.75 -41.15
CA GLY A 546 9.10 0.55 -40.29
C GLY A 546 10.51 0.13 -39.83
N LEU A 547 11.45 1.09 -39.70
CA LEU A 547 12.81 0.88 -39.19
C LEU A 547 12.92 1.16 -37.68
N VAL A 548 11.89 1.66 -37.07
CA VAL A 548 11.79 1.91 -35.63
C VAL A 548 10.68 1.03 -35.10
N ASP A 549 11.02 0.17 -34.16
CA ASP A 549 10.10 -0.83 -33.58
C ASP A 549 9.30 -0.24 -32.42
N VAL A 550 9.99 0.49 -31.54
CA VAL A 550 9.36 1.12 -30.37
C VAL A 550 9.65 2.62 -30.36
N VAL A 551 8.61 3.43 -30.23
CA VAL A 551 8.77 4.86 -30.00
C VAL A 551 8.20 5.26 -28.63
N VAL A 552 9.05 5.85 -27.80
CA VAL A 552 8.69 6.41 -26.50
C VAL A 552 8.63 7.93 -26.59
N GLY A 553 7.58 8.58 -26.15
CA GLY A 553 7.55 10.03 -26.14
C GLY A 553 6.29 10.66 -25.59
N THR A 554 6.19 11.98 -25.80
CA THR A 554 5.09 12.79 -25.29
C THR A 554 4.02 13.02 -26.36
N HIS A 555 3.11 13.96 -26.13
CA HIS A 555 2.08 14.38 -27.08
C HIS A 555 2.61 14.71 -28.50
N LYS A 556 3.91 14.89 -28.69
CA LYS A 556 4.55 15.08 -29.98
C LYS A 556 4.33 13.89 -30.94
N ILE A 557 4.19 12.67 -30.38
CA ILE A 557 3.87 11.47 -31.16
C ILE A 557 2.48 11.59 -31.83
N LEU A 558 1.57 12.34 -31.22
CA LEU A 558 0.22 12.58 -31.72
C LEU A 558 0.15 13.68 -32.81
N SER A 559 1.27 14.24 -33.25
CA SER A 559 1.29 15.27 -34.29
C SER A 559 0.93 14.68 -35.66
N LYS A 560 0.42 15.54 -36.57
CA LYS A 560 -0.08 15.10 -37.88
C LYS A 560 1.01 14.57 -38.83
N ASP A 561 2.26 14.91 -38.57
CA ASP A 561 3.45 14.54 -39.35
C ASP A 561 3.98 13.14 -38.97
N VAL A 562 3.51 12.54 -37.87
CA VAL A 562 3.88 11.21 -37.49
C VAL A 562 2.91 10.19 -38.09
N SER A 563 3.48 9.24 -38.81
CA SER A 563 2.73 8.11 -39.38
C SER A 563 3.48 6.82 -39.16
N PHE A 564 2.74 5.75 -38.91
CA PHE A 564 3.26 4.40 -38.62
C PHE A 564 3.04 3.48 -39.81
N LYS A 565 3.98 2.60 -40.08
CA LYS A 565 3.83 1.60 -41.14
C LYS A 565 2.92 0.45 -40.69
N ASN A 566 3.11 -0.03 -39.45
CA ASN A 566 2.41 -1.21 -38.93
C ASN A 566 2.25 -1.11 -37.41
N LEU A 567 1.49 -0.14 -36.91
CA LEU A 567 1.24 0.02 -35.48
C LEU A 567 0.37 -1.14 -34.96
N GLY A 568 0.84 -1.83 -33.90
CA GLY A 568 0.13 -2.95 -33.28
C GLY A 568 -0.24 -2.72 -31.83
N LEU A 569 0.56 -1.95 -31.08
CA LEU A 569 0.36 -1.72 -29.65
C LEU A 569 0.54 -0.25 -29.27
N LEU A 570 -0.42 0.27 -28.49
CA LEU A 570 -0.39 1.60 -27.90
C LEU A 570 -0.39 1.50 -26.38
N ILE A 571 0.68 1.94 -25.74
CA ILE A 571 0.81 2.00 -24.27
C ILE A 571 0.64 3.45 -23.85
N ILE A 572 -0.24 3.71 -22.88
CA ILE A 572 -0.55 5.05 -22.39
C ILE A 572 -0.30 5.10 -20.89
N ASP A 573 0.62 5.95 -20.46
CA ASP A 573 0.87 6.17 -19.05
C ASP A 573 0.09 7.39 -18.55
N GLU A 574 -0.65 7.22 -17.44
CA GLU A 574 -1.44 8.26 -16.78
C GLU A 574 -2.34 9.05 -17.77
N GLU A 575 -3.24 8.33 -18.48
CA GLU A 575 -4.15 8.87 -19.53
C GLU A 575 -4.88 10.17 -19.12
N GLN A 576 -5.18 10.32 -17.82
CA GLN A 576 -5.89 11.49 -17.27
C GLN A 576 -5.14 12.80 -17.44
N ARG A 577 -3.82 12.76 -17.55
CA ARG A 577 -2.96 13.95 -17.65
C ARG A 577 -2.90 14.55 -19.04
N PHE A 578 -3.46 13.87 -20.04
CA PHE A 578 -3.51 14.41 -21.41
C PHE A 578 -4.69 15.38 -21.58
N GLY A 579 -4.46 16.48 -22.31
CA GLY A 579 -5.48 17.46 -22.64
C GLY A 579 -6.56 16.92 -23.57
N VAL A 580 -7.72 17.60 -23.62
CA VAL A 580 -8.92 17.17 -24.37
C VAL A 580 -8.59 16.88 -25.85
N ALA A 581 -7.87 17.76 -26.54
CA ALA A 581 -7.49 17.58 -27.95
C ALA A 581 -6.60 16.34 -28.18
N HIS A 582 -5.74 16.00 -27.20
CA HIS A 582 -4.90 14.80 -27.29
C HIS A 582 -5.73 13.53 -27.01
N LYS A 583 -6.68 13.57 -26.09
CA LYS A 583 -7.59 12.45 -25.80
C LYS A 583 -8.41 12.07 -27.02
N GLU A 584 -8.89 13.01 -27.81
CA GLU A 584 -9.62 12.72 -29.07
C GLU A 584 -8.73 12.00 -30.10
N LYS A 585 -7.46 12.39 -30.23
CA LYS A 585 -6.52 11.68 -31.12
C LYS A 585 -6.16 10.30 -30.61
N ILE A 586 -5.95 10.15 -29.30
CA ILE A 586 -5.73 8.86 -28.67
C ILE A 586 -6.93 7.95 -28.91
N LYS A 587 -8.16 8.47 -28.80
CA LYS A 587 -9.38 7.72 -29.08
C LYS A 587 -9.44 7.18 -30.51
N GLN A 588 -9.03 7.99 -31.50
CA GLN A 588 -8.95 7.55 -32.90
C GLN A 588 -7.91 6.42 -33.08
N MET A 589 -6.75 6.52 -32.45
CA MET A 589 -5.73 5.47 -32.51
C MET A 589 -6.21 4.17 -31.83
N LYS A 590 -6.96 4.27 -30.75
CA LYS A 590 -7.53 3.13 -30.01
C LYS A 590 -8.51 2.28 -30.82
N GLU A 591 -9.04 2.77 -31.95
CA GLU A 591 -10.03 2.04 -32.74
C GLU A 591 -9.48 0.85 -33.49
N SER A 592 -8.18 0.76 -33.74
CA SER A 592 -7.59 -0.22 -34.66
C SER A 592 -6.36 -0.95 -34.11
N VAL A 593 -5.91 -0.64 -32.90
CA VAL A 593 -4.72 -1.23 -32.28
C VAL A 593 -5.02 -1.64 -30.84
N ASP A 594 -4.25 -2.60 -30.34
CA ASP A 594 -4.29 -2.99 -28.96
C ASP A 594 -3.80 -1.89 -28.04
N VAL A 595 -4.44 -1.74 -26.89
CA VAL A 595 -4.16 -0.65 -25.95
C VAL A 595 -3.94 -1.17 -24.54
N ILE A 596 -2.85 -0.75 -23.95
CA ILE A 596 -2.59 -0.87 -22.52
C ILE A 596 -2.57 0.53 -21.91
N THR A 597 -3.34 0.74 -20.87
CA THR A 597 -3.28 1.97 -20.08
C THR A 597 -2.74 1.66 -18.70
N LEU A 598 -1.75 2.42 -18.25
CA LEU A 598 -1.15 2.30 -16.93
C LEU A 598 -1.68 3.42 -16.04
N SER A 599 -2.06 3.11 -14.81
CA SER A 599 -2.46 4.12 -13.82
C SER A 599 -2.01 3.74 -12.41
N ALA A 600 -1.49 4.74 -11.67
CA ALA A 600 -1.07 4.56 -10.29
C ALA A 600 -2.26 4.64 -9.31
N THR A 601 -3.31 5.36 -9.67
CA THR A 601 -4.55 5.43 -8.90
C THR A 601 -5.71 5.15 -9.83
N PRO A 602 -6.55 4.17 -9.53
CA PRO A 602 -7.76 4.00 -10.31
C PRO A 602 -8.61 5.26 -10.17
N ILE A 603 -8.73 6.02 -11.28
CA ILE A 603 -9.69 7.13 -11.28
C ILE A 603 -11.06 6.49 -11.14
N PRO A 604 -11.90 7.02 -10.25
CA PRO A 604 -13.23 6.45 -10.03
C PRO A 604 -14.03 6.16 -11.31
N ARG A 605 -13.92 7.03 -12.32
CA ARG A 605 -14.56 6.83 -13.64
C ARG A 605 -14.02 5.60 -14.38
N THR A 606 -12.71 5.46 -14.48
CA THR A 606 -12.06 4.38 -15.23
C THR A 606 -12.25 3.04 -14.51
N LEU A 607 -12.18 3.08 -13.19
CA LEU A 607 -12.50 1.94 -12.33
C LEU A 607 -13.94 1.49 -12.53
N HIS A 608 -14.87 2.43 -12.52
CA HIS A 608 -16.29 2.14 -12.70
C HIS A 608 -16.60 1.53 -14.08
N MET A 609 -15.98 2.03 -15.15
CA MET A 609 -16.10 1.47 -16.49
C MET A 609 -15.57 0.03 -16.57
N SER A 610 -14.56 -0.31 -15.78
CA SER A 610 -14.02 -1.67 -15.70
C SER A 610 -14.92 -2.59 -14.86
N LEU A 611 -15.45 -2.10 -13.75
CA LEU A 611 -16.40 -2.85 -12.91
C LEU A 611 -17.71 -3.21 -13.64
N ILE A 612 -18.13 -2.38 -14.58
CA ILE A 612 -19.31 -2.64 -15.45
C ILE A 612 -18.95 -3.57 -16.64
N GLY A 613 -17.72 -4.07 -16.75
CA GLY A 613 -17.31 -4.97 -17.82
C GLY A 613 -17.20 -4.31 -19.21
N ILE A 614 -17.00 -2.99 -19.24
CA ILE A 614 -16.79 -2.23 -20.49
C ILE A 614 -15.30 -2.23 -20.87
N ARG A 615 -14.40 -2.41 -19.90
CA ARG A 615 -12.95 -2.39 -20.10
C ARG A 615 -12.29 -3.46 -19.24
N ASP A 616 -11.38 -4.24 -19.83
CA ASP A 616 -10.63 -5.25 -19.11
C ASP A 616 -9.64 -4.58 -18.13
N MET A 617 -9.47 -5.14 -16.92
CA MET A 617 -8.65 -4.56 -15.88
C MET A 617 -7.84 -5.62 -15.13
N SER A 618 -6.55 -5.34 -14.94
CA SER A 618 -5.69 -6.08 -14.02
C SER A 618 -5.24 -5.16 -12.89
N VAL A 619 -5.28 -5.65 -11.67
CA VAL A 619 -4.92 -4.88 -10.46
C VAL A 619 -3.69 -5.50 -9.81
N LEU A 620 -2.65 -4.68 -9.57
CA LEU A 620 -1.44 -5.06 -8.83
C LEU A 620 -1.59 -4.58 -7.39
N MET A 621 -1.83 -5.48 -6.46
CA MET A 621 -2.01 -5.20 -5.04
C MET A 621 -0.80 -5.64 -4.20
N GLU A 622 -0.02 -6.61 -4.69
CA GLU A 622 1.17 -7.11 -4.02
C GLU A 622 2.39 -6.23 -4.30
N PRO A 623 3.05 -5.70 -3.26
CA PRO A 623 4.29 -4.95 -3.43
C PRO A 623 5.45 -5.88 -3.82
N PRO A 624 6.48 -5.39 -4.53
CA PRO A 624 7.76 -6.10 -4.69
C PRO A 624 8.39 -6.46 -3.34
N VAL A 625 9.14 -7.58 -3.30
CA VAL A 625 9.65 -8.22 -2.08
C VAL A 625 10.51 -7.27 -1.21
N ASP A 626 11.28 -6.38 -1.82
CA ASP A 626 12.24 -5.51 -1.12
C ASP A 626 11.65 -4.14 -0.71
N ARG A 627 10.34 -3.95 -0.85
CA ARG A 627 9.72 -2.65 -0.59
C ARG A 627 9.26 -2.51 0.85
N ILE A 628 9.75 -1.47 1.53
CA ILE A 628 9.40 -1.15 2.92
C ILE A 628 8.27 -0.11 2.93
N PRO A 629 7.25 -0.26 3.80
CA PRO A 629 6.21 0.75 4.00
C PRO A 629 6.79 2.11 4.39
N ILE A 630 6.17 3.19 3.87
CA ILE A 630 6.63 4.55 4.12
C ILE A 630 6.10 5.02 5.49
N GLN A 631 7.00 5.41 6.39
CA GLN A 631 6.64 5.98 7.67
C GLN A 631 5.98 7.34 7.46
N THR A 632 4.70 7.43 7.79
CA THR A 632 3.88 8.60 7.49
C THR A 632 3.51 9.34 8.78
N PHE A 633 3.90 10.61 8.87
CA PHE A 633 3.61 11.48 9.99
C PHE A 633 2.67 12.61 9.56
N VAL A 634 1.61 12.81 10.33
CA VAL A 634 0.66 13.93 10.15
C VAL A 634 0.80 14.83 11.38
N THR A 635 1.33 16.03 11.20
CA THR A 635 1.71 16.91 12.31
C THR A 635 1.54 18.38 11.97
N GLU A 636 1.53 19.23 12.98
CA GLU A 636 1.67 20.67 12.80
C GLU A 636 3.05 21.03 12.24
N TYR A 637 3.13 22.15 11.51
CA TYR A 637 4.38 22.65 10.95
C TYR A 637 5.34 23.04 12.08
N ASP A 638 6.49 22.40 12.08
CA ASP A 638 7.59 22.66 13.01
C ASP A 638 8.92 22.72 12.21
N GLU A 639 9.63 23.85 12.34
CA GLU A 639 10.91 24.08 11.66
C GLU A 639 11.99 23.12 12.12
N GLU A 640 11.99 22.74 13.42
CA GLU A 640 12.93 21.76 13.93
C GLU A 640 12.75 20.40 13.32
N MET A 641 11.50 19.95 13.18
CA MET A 641 11.19 18.68 12.55
C MET A 641 11.60 18.68 11.07
N VAL A 642 11.42 19.81 10.36
CA VAL A 642 11.90 19.98 8.98
C VAL A 642 13.42 19.86 8.93
N ARG A 643 14.12 20.57 9.81
CA ARG A 643 15.57 20.54 9.89
C ARG A 643 16.11 19.13 10.17
N GLU A 644 15.53 18.45 11.14
CA GLU A 644 15.92 17.08 11.49
C GLU A 644 15.64 16.08 10.36
N ALA A 645 14.49 16.19 9.69
CA ALA A 645 14.13 15.32 8.57
C ALA A 645 15.12 15.50 7.41
N VAL A 646 15.51 16.73 7.09
CA VAL A 646 16.48 17.02 6.04
C VAL A 646 17.87 16.53 6.43
N ASN A 647 18.36 16.86 7.63
CA ASN A 647 19.70 16.45 8.10
C ASN A 647 19.84 14.93 8.15
N ARG A 648 18.80 14.21 8.62
CA ARG A 648 18.78 12.74 8.61
C ARG A 648 18.97 12.17 7.20
N GLU A 649 18.31 12.78 6.21
CA GLU A 649 18.43 12.31 4.83
C GLU A 649 19.82 12.60 4.25
N LEU A 650 20.38 13.79 4.50
CA LEU A 650 21.72 14.19 4.07
C LEU A 650 22.80 13.30 4.69
N ALA A 651 22.69 13.00 5.98
CA ALA A 651 23.67 12.17 6.69
C ALA A 651 23.78 10.74 6.10
N ARG A 652 22.73 10.24 5.48
CA ARG A 652 22.76 8.94 4.78
C ARG A 652 22.97 9.06 3.25
N GLY A 653 23.34 10.27 2.78
CA GLY A 653 23.60 10.54 1.37
C GLY A 653 22.35 10.51 0.48
N GLY A 654 21.17 10.72 1.08
CA GLY A 654 19.90 10.78 0.37
C GLY A 654 19.47 12.20 0.02
N GLN A 655 18.34 12.31 -0.65
CA GLN A 655 17.76 13.57 -1.12
C GLN A 655 16.34 13.75 -0.59
N VAL A 656 15.85 14.99 -0.55
CA VAL A 656 14.56 15.36 0.04
C VAL A 656 13.67 16.07 -0.98
N TYR A 657 12.41 15.65 -1.07
CA TYR A 657 11.36 16.46 -1.68
C TYR A 657 10.69 17.34 -0.63
N TYR A 658 10.60 18.64 -0.90
CA TYR A 658 9.77 19.56 -0.14
C TYR A 658 8.66 20.12 -1.06
N VAL A 659 7.41 19.75 -0.76
CA VAL A 659 6.25 20.08 -1.62
C VAL A 659 5.52 21.31 -1.08
N TYR A 660 5.41 22.34 -1.91
CA TYR A 660 4.69 23.57 -1.60
C TYR A 660 3.72 23.97 -2.73
N ASN A 661 2.41 24.00 -2.45
CA ASN A 661 1.35 24.09 -3.46
C ASN A 661 1.13 25.50 -4.07
N LYS A 662 2.06 26.40 -3.94
CA LYS A 662 1.94 27.76 -4.48
C LYS A 662 3.21 28.14 -5.24
N VAL A 663 3.06 28.79 -6.36
CA VAL A 663 4.18 29.37 -7.11
C VAL A 663 4.67 30.66 -6.42
N LEU A 664 3.71 31.48 -5.96
CA LEU A 664 4.04 32.69 -5.19
C LEU A 664 4.57 32.29 -3.79
N GLY A 665 5.75 32.75 -3.44
CA GLY A 665 6.40 32.51 -2.16
C GLY A 665 7.23 31.22 -2.07
N ILE A 666 7.42 30.48 -3.20
CA ILE A 666 8.24 29.28 -3.22
C ILE A 666 9.73 29.62 -2.99
N ASP A 667 10.17 30.76 -3.49
CA ASP A 667 11.48 31.31 -3.30
C ASP A 667 11.76 31.67 -1.83
N GLU A 668 10.78 32.27 -1.12
CA GLU A 668 10.87 32.55 0.31
C GLU A 668 11.00 31.24 1.15
N ILE A 669 10.19 30.25 0.81
CA ILE A 669 10.27 28.93 1.47
C ILE A 669 11.63 28.28 1.21
N THR A 670 12.13 28.37 -0.01
CA THR A 670 13.45 27.83 -0.38
C THR A 670 14.56 28.51 0.43
N LEU A 671 14.52 29.83 0.55
CA LEU A 671 15.48 30.59 1.35
C LEU A 671 15.37 30.24 2.85
N ASN A 672 14.18 30.00 3.35
CA ASN A 672 13.97 29.59 4.74
C ASN A 672 14.56 28.20 5.01
N ILE A 673 14.34 27.24 4.10
CA ILE A 673 14.93 25.88 4.21
C ILE A 673 16.45 25.97 4.12
N ALA A 674 17.01 26.77 3.19
CA ALA A 674 18.46 26.97 3.10
C ALA A 674 19.08 27.62 4.34
N LYS A 675 18.32 28.46 5.06
CA LYS A 675 18.74 29.00 6.38
C LYS A 675 18.66 27.98 7.49
N LEU A 676 17.64 27.10 7.46
CA LEU A 676 17.47 26.03 8.45
C LEU A 676 18.54 24.95 8.34
N VAL A 677 18.97 24.65 7.11
CA VAL A 677 19.99 23.63 6.81
C VAL A 677 21.03 24.23 5.85
N PRO A 678 22.00 25.00 6.35
CA PRO A 678 23.00 25.69 5.53
C PRO A 678 23.92 24.74 4.74
N GLU A 679 24.04 23.50 5.17
CA GLU A 679 24.87 22.46 4.54
C GLU A 679 24.20 21.85 3.29
N ALA A 680 22.87 22.04 3.11
CA ALA A 680 22.12 21.48 2.00
C ALA A 680 22.14 22.40 0.78
N ASN A 681 22.35 21.81 -0.39
CA ASN A 681 22.12 22.48 -1.66
C ASN A 681 20.61 22.46 -1.99
N VAL A 682 19.94 23.60 -1.79
CA VAL A 682 18.48 23.73 -1.95
C VAL A 682 18.14 24.45 -3.25
N ALA A 683 17.29 23.86 -4.06
CA ALA A 683 16.76 24.48 -5.26
C ALA A 683 15.23 24.39 -5.32
N PHE A 684 14.58 25.24 -6.13
CA PHE A 684 13.14 25.16 -6.31
C PHE A 684 12.75 24.95 -7.77
N ALA A 685 11.58 24.33 -7.99
CA ALA A 685 11.04 24.08 -9.32
C ALA A 685 9.50 24.18 -9.34
N HIS A 686 8.95 24.87 -10.33
CA HIS A 686 7.51 25.02 -10.52
C HIS A 686 7.11 25.10 -12.00
N GLY A 687 5.83 24.83 -12.28
CA GLY A 687 5.30 24.70 -13.64
C GLY A 687 5.27 25.99 -14.47
N GLN A 688 5.57 27.18 -13.90
CA GLN A 688 5.64 28.45 -14.64
C GLN A 688 7.08 28.82 -15.05
N MET A 689 8.08 28.03 -14.62
CA MET A 689 9.46 28.19 -15.13
C MET A 689 9.55 27.85 -16.61
N SER A 690 10.59 28.36 -17.25
CA SER A 690 10.91 27.94 -18.63
C SER A 690 11.19 26.42 -18.59
N GLU A 691 10.74 25.71 -19.61
CA GLU A 691 10.91 24.24 -19.67
C GLU A 691 12.39 23.83 -19.59
N ARG A 692 13.30 24.61 -20.20
CA ARG A 692 14.75 24.37 -20.17
C ARG A 692 15.34 24.50 -18.76
N GLU A 693 14.89 25.49 -18.02
CA GLU A 693 15.32 25.75 -16.65
C GLU A 693 14.83 24.67 -15.73
N LEU A 694 13.53 24.28 -15.85
CA LEU A 694 12.94 23.18 -15.12
C LEU A 694 13.68 21.86 -15.37
N GLU A 695 13.97 21.56 -16.63
CA GLU A 695 14.71 20.36 -17.04
C GLU A 695 16.11 20.33 -16.45
N LYS A 696 16.82 21.46 -16.47
CA LYS A 696 18.16 21.58 -15.88
C LYS A 696 18.12 21.28 -14.38
N ILE A 697 17.24 21.94 -13.62
CA ILE A 697 17.10 21.72 -12.18
C ILE A 697 16.76 20.25 -11.87
N MET A 698 15.85 19.65 -12.64
CA MET A 698 15.49 18.24 -12.45
C MET A 698 16.65 17.29 -12.76
N MET A 699 17.46 17.59 -13.78
CA MET A 699 18.66 16.79 -14.08
C MET A 699 19.74 16.95 -13.01
N ASP A 700 19.99 18.18 -12.55
CA ASP A 700 20.93 18.44 -11.44
C ASP A 700 20.48 17.72 -10.16
N PHE A 701 19.15 17.66 -9.89
CA PHE A 701 18.60 16.90 -8.78
C PHE A 701 18.75 15.36 -8.97
N ILE A 702 18.48 14.84 -10.16
CA ILE A 702 18.68 13.40 -10.46
C ILE A 702 20.16 13.00 -10.33
N ASN A 703 21.09 13.87 -10.73
CA ASN A 703 22.52 13.61 -10.62
C ASN A 703 23.06 13.72 -9.18
N GLY A 704 22.28 14.27 -8.24
CA GLY A 704 22.69 14.45 -6.84
C GLY A 704 23.38 15.78 -6.55
N ASP A 705 23.38 16.74 -7.51
CA ASP A 705 23.95 18.08 -7.31
C ASP A 705 23.08 18.96 -6.42
N ILE A 706 21.81 18.60 -6.24
CA ILE A 706 20.82 19.25 -5.39
C ILE A 706 20.35 18.25 -4.32
N ASP A 707 20.38 18.65 -3.06
CA ASP A 707 19.99 17.80 -1.93
C ASP A 707 18.51 17.93 -1.58
N VAL A 708 17.97 19.14 -1.64
CA VAL A 708 16.57 19.43 -1.33
C VAL A 708 15.91 20.13 -2.50
N LEU A 709 14.89 19.51 -3.08
CA LEU A 709 14.09 20.10 -4.13
C LEU A 709 12.76 20.61 -3.58
N VAL A 710 12.62 21.93 -3.51
CA VAL A 710 11.35 22.59 -3.19
C VAL A 710 10.52 22.67 -4.45
N SER A 711 9.35 22.05 -4.48
CA SER A 711 8.58 21.96 -5.72
C SER A 711 7.08 22.10 -5.50
N THR A 712 6.38 22.52 -6.54
CA THR A 712 4.93 22.38 -6.61
C THR A 712 4.57 20.93 -6.93
N THR A 713 3.33 20.64 -7.31
CA THR A 713 2.86 19.29 -7.68
C THR A 713 3.51 18.70 -8.94
N ILE A 714 4.54 19.34 -9.50
CA ILE A 714 5.24 18.83 -10.70
C ILE A 714 5.87 17.46 -10.48
N ILE A 715 6.30 17.15 -9.24
CA ILE A 715 6.87 15.83 -8.89
C ILE A 715 5.82 14.69 -8.90
N GLU A 716 4.54 15.01 -8.95
CA GLU A 716 3.44 14.04 -9.06
C GLU A 716 3.49 13.27 -10.42
N THR A 717 4.35 13.64 -11.35
CA THR A 717 4.38 13.16 -12.73
C THR A 717 5.10 11.84 -13.00
N GLY A 718 5.28 10.98 -12.02
CA GLY A 718 5.74 9.60 -12.26
C GLY A 718 7.25 9.37 -12.24
N LEU A 719 8.07 10.41 -12.03
CA LEU A 719 9.52 10.29 -11.95
C LEU A 719 9.96 9.32 -10.86
N ASP A 720 10.94 8.50 -11.20
CA ASP A 720 11.61 7.60 -10.28
C ASP A 720 13.02 8.11 -9.97
N ILE A 721 13.23 8.55 -8.73
CA ILE A 721 14.54 8.99 -8.24
C ILE A 721 14.86 8.15 -7.00
N PRO A 722 15.69 7.10 -7.14
CA PRO A 722 15.92 6.13 -6.06
C PRO A 722 16.52 6.71 -4.79
N ASN A 723 17.24 7.83 -4.89
CA ASN A 723 17.95 8.45 -3.77
C ASN A 723 17.04 9.34 -2.89
N VAL A 724 15.80 9.61 -3.32
CA VAL A 724 14.85 10.42 -2.53
C VAL A 724 14.04 9.52 -1.61
N ASN A 725 14.31 9.55 -0.32
CA ASN A 725 13.62 8.73 0.68
C ASN A 725 12.85 9.56 1.72
N THR A 726 12.91 10.88 1.64
CA THR A 726 12.13 11.76 2.51
C THR A 726 11.31 12.76 1.70
N ILE A 727 10.02 12.88 2.01
CA ILE A 727 9.12 13.88 1.45
C ILE A 727 8.46 14.68 2.57
N ILE A 728 8.48 15.99 2.44
CA ILE A 728 7.82 16.95 3.35
C ILE A 728 6.75 17.69 2.56
N ILE A 729 5.50 17.57 2.97
CA ILE A 729 4.36 18.23 2.30
C ILE A 729 3.86 19.36 3.17
N HIS A 730 4.12 20.59 2.73
CA HIS A 730 3.67 21.81 3.40
C HIS A 730 2.20 22.06 3.11
N ASP A 731 1.42 22.51 4.13
CA ASP A 731 -0.03 22.74 4.00
C ASP A 731 -0.80 21.49 3.48
N ALA A 732 -0.48 20.29 3.99
CA ALA A 732 -1.05 19.03 3.53
C ALA A 732 -2.59 18.98 3.55
N ASN A 733 -3.23 19.77 4.43
CA ASN A 733 -4.68 19.93 4.52
C ASN A 733 -5.34 20.55 3.26
N LYS A 734 -4.55 21.12 2.36
CA LYS A 734 -5.04 21.73 1.10
C LYS A 734 -5.03 20.77 -0.09
N TYR A 735 -4.48 19.57 0.08
CA TYR A 735 -4.40 18.56 -0.99
C TYR A 735 -5.56 17.58 -0.93
N GLY A 736 -5.90 17.00 -2.07
CA GLY A 736 -6.80 15.87 -2.15
C GLY A 736 -6.14 14.57 -1.64
N LEU A 737 -6.94 13.62 -1.17
CA LEU A 737 -6.45 12.36 -0.62
C LEU A 737 -5.62 11.57 -1.66
N SER A 738 -6.13 11.44 -2.88
CA SER A 738 -5.41 10.79 -3.99
C SER A 738 -4.09 11.47 -4.32
N GLN A 739 -4.02 12.82 -4.24
CA GLN A 739 -2.79 13.57 -4.45
C GLN A 739 -1.75 13.31 -3.35
N LEU A 740 -2.18 13.34 -2.09
CA LEU A 740 -1.29 13.01 -0.96
C LEU A 740 -0.74 11.60 -1.09
N TYR A 741 -1.56 10.65 -1.52
CA TYR A 741 -1.13 9.27 -1.76
C TYR A 741 -0.11 9.16 -2.90
N GLN A 742 -0.34 9.83 -4.02
CA GLN A 742 0.59 9.87 -5.14
C GLN A 742 1.92 10.54 -4.76
N LEU A 743 1.88 11.64 -4.00
CA LEU A 743 3.07 12.33 -3.50
C LEU A 743 3.84 11.44 -2.52
N ARG A 744 3.16 10.79 -1.55
CA ARG A 744 3.77 9.83 -0.64
C ARG A 744 4.49 8.71 -1.41
N GLY A 745 3.88 8.19 -2.47
CA GLY A 745 4.46 7.14 -3.30
C GLY A 745 5.68 7.57 -4.13
N ARG A 746 6.12 8.85 -4.06
CA ARG A 746 7.35 9.32 -4.74
C ARG A 746 8.62 8.96 -3.98
N VAL A 747 8.53 8.56 -2.73
CA VAL A 747 9.64 8.09 -1.91
C VAL A 747 9.50 6.59 -1.59
N GLY A 748 10.56 5.96 -1.04
CA GLY A 748 10.53 4.55 -0.64
C GLY A 748 10.50 3.58 -1.82
N ARG A 749 11.32 3.81 -2.82
CA ARG A 749 11.45 2.95 -4.01
C ARG A 749 12.69 2.06 -3.98
N THR A 750 13.46 2.16 -2.93
CA THR A 750 14.61 1.31 -2.62
C THR A 750 14.35 0.56 -1.31
N GLY A 751 15.16 -0.45 -1.00
CA GLY A 751 15.11 -1.14 0.30
C GLY A 751 15.53 -0.30 1.52
N ARG A 752 15.51 1.05 1.39
CA ARG A 752 15.79 1.99 2.48
C ARG A 752 14.50 2.49 3.10
N MET A 753 14.51 2.70 4.42
CA MET A 753 13.41 3.33 5.15
C MET A 753 13.10 4.72 4.60
N ALA A 754 11.86 4.97 4.25
CA ALA A 754 11.39 6.25 3.72
C ALA A 754 10.39 6.94 4.66
N TYR A 755 10.36 8.25 4.59
CA TYR A 755 9.58 9.10 5.49
C TYR A 755 8.71 10.09 4.70
N ALA A 756 7.47 10.25 5.14
CA ALA A 756 6.54 11.26 4.61
C ALA A 756 5.99 12.11 5.76
N PHE A 757 6.33 13.39 5.76
CA PHE A 757 5.84 14.37 6.72
C PHE A 757 4.74 15.21 6.08
N LEU A 758 3.51 15.01 6.52
CA LEU A 758 2.34 15.77 6.09
C LEU A 758 2.06 16.85 7.12
N MET A 759 2.50 18.07 6.81
CA MET A 759 2.45 19.17 7.76
C MET A 759 1.29 20.12 7.46
N TYR A 760 0.59 20.56 8.49
CA TYR A 760 -0.44 21.60 8.39
C TYR A 760 -0.09 22.79 9.28
N LYS A 761 -0.70 23.95 9.01
CA LYS A 761 -0.33 25.20 9.69
C LYS A 761 -0.64 25.11 11.18
N LYS A 762 0.34 25.52 12.01
CA LYS A 762 0.23 25.59 13.46
C LYS A 762 -0.98 26.45 13.90
N ASP A 763 -1.63 26.04 14.98
CA ASP A 763 -2.80 26.69 15.58
C ASP A 763 -4.02 26.87 14.63
N LYS A 764 -4.11 26.04 13.59
CA LYS A 764 -5.24 26.09 12.67
C LYS A 764 -6.19 24.93 12.91
N VAL A 765 -7.46 25.25 13.22
CA VAL A 765 -8.53 24.25 13.23
C VAL A 765 -8.71 23.71 11.81
N LEU A 766 -8.54 22.41 11.66
CA LEU A 766 -8.76 21.73 10.39
C LEU A 766 -10.26 21.67 10.06
N SER A 767 -10.62 21.76 8.79
CA SER A 767 -11.97 21.42 8.37
C SER A 767 -12.19 19.91 8.53
N GLU A 768 -13.42 19.48 8.80
CA GLU A 768 -13.80 18.08 8.97
C GLU A 768 -13.34 17.21 7.80
N ILE A 769 -13.44 17.73 6.57
CA ILE A 769 -12.99 17.05 5.35
C ILE A 769 -11.45 16.91 5.33
N ALA A 770 -10.71 17.94 5.72
CA ALA A 770 -9.27 17.88 5.78
C ALA A 770 -8.79 16.89 6.85
N GLU A 771 -9.45 16.85 7.99
CA GLU A 771 -9.19 15.90 9.06
C GLU A 771 -9.46 14.46 8.61
N LYS A 772 -10.59 14.19 7.96
CA LYS A 772 -10.91 12.87 7.38
C LYS A 772 -9.88 12.41 6.35
N ARG A 773 -9.40 13.32 5.47
CA ARG A 773 -8.36 13.02 4.48
C ARG A 773 -7.01 12.68 5.15
N LEU A 774 -6.60 13.48 6.12
CA LEU A 774 -5.34 13.29 6.84
C LEU A 774 -5.38 12.03 7.74
N SER A 775 -6.53 11.72 8.33
CA SER A 775 -6.73 10.48 9.08
C SER A 775 -6.67 9.26 8.15
N ALA A 776 -7.34 9.32 7.00
CA ALA A 776 -7.28 8.22 6.03
C ALA A 776 -5.85 7.95 5.53
N ILE A 777 -5.05 8.96 5.19
CA ILE A 777 -3.67 8.75 4.73
C ILE A 777 -2.76 8.20 5.84
N ARG A 778 -3.06 8.48 7.11
CA ARG A 778 -2.39 7.94 8.28
C ARG A 778 -2.78 6.49 8.57
N GLU A 779 -4.05 6.14 8.36
CA GLU A 779 -4.59 4.79 8.55
C GLU A 779 -4.10 3.83 7.47
N PHE A 780 -4.16 4.23 6.21
CA PHE A 780 -3.73 3.40 5.09
C PHE A 780 -2.22 3.51 4.84
N THR A 781 -1.42 2.98 5.75
CA THR A 781 0.06 2.96 5.64
C THR A 781 0.58 1.79 4.83
N ASP A 782 -0.18 0.71 4.72
CA ASP A 782 0.21 -0.49 4.01
C ASP A 782 0.40 -0.24 2.52
N LEU A 783 1.37 -0.95 1.95
CA LEU A 783 1.57 -0.99 0.50
C LEU A 783 0.38 -1.70 -0.16
N GLY A 784 -0.03 -1.23 -1.35
CA GLY A 784 -1.21 -1.77 -2.04
C GLY A 784 -2.54 -1.11 -1.64
N SER A 785 -2.51 -0.10 -0.78
CA SER A 785 -3.72 0.61 -0.34
C SER A 785 -4.32 1.58 -1.36
N GLY A 786 -3.74 1.72 -2.55
CA GLY A 786 -4.17 2.71 -3.57
C GLY A 786 -5.63 2.57 -3.97
N PHE A 787 -6.12 1.35 -4.08
CA PHE A 787 -7.53 1.09 -4.37
C PHE A 787 -8.44 1.56 -3.21
N ARG A 788 -8.10 1.21 -1.97
CA ARG A 788 -8.83 1.63 -0.77
C ARG A 788 -8.83 3.16 -0.61
N ILE A 789 -7.70 3.79 -0.86
CA ILE A 789 -7.57 5.26 -0.87
C ILE A 789 -8.45 5.91 -1.93
N ALA A 790 -8.51 5.36 -3.15
CA ALA A 790 -9.36 5.88 -4.21
C ALA A 790 -10.85 5.78 -3.84
N MET A 791 -11.26 4.68 -3.22
CA MET A 791 -12.62 4.51 -2.70
C MET A 791 -12.92 5.49 -1.56
N LYS A 792 -11.98 5.67 -0.63
CA LYS A 792 -12.13 6.62 0.48
C LYS A 792 -12.17 8.08 0.01
N ASP A 793 -11.38 8.43 -1.01
CA ASP A 793 -11.45 9.77 -1.63
C ASP A 793 -12.81 10.04 -2.28
N LEU A 794 -13.42 8.99 -2.87
CA LEU A 794 -14.79 9.03 -3.39
C LEU A 794 -15.84 9.29 -2.30
N GLU A 795 -15.73 8.56 -1.19
CA GLU A 795 -16.62 8.76 -0.05
C GLU A 795 -16.51 10.18 0.52
N ILE A 796 -15.29 10.70 0.69
CA ILE A 796 -15.03 12.02 1.30
C ILE A 796 -15.44 13.16 0.36
N ARG A 797 -15.18 13.04 -0.95
CA ARG A 797 -15.53 14.09 -1.94
C ARG A 797 -17.00 14.09 -2.34
N GLY A 798 -17.70 12.97 -2.12
CA GLY A 798 -18.96 12.73 -2.79
C GLY A 798 -18.76 12.51 -4.31
N ALA A 799 -19.72 11.89 -4.95
CA ALA A 799 -19.62 11.48 -6.35
C ALA A 799 -19.64 12.62 -7.40
N GLY A 800 -19.44 13.86 -6.99
CA GLY A 800 -19.82 15.07 -7.73
C GLY A 800 -19.05 15.42 -9.01
N ASN A 801 -17.86 14.85 -9.29
CA ASN A 801 -16.99 15.37 -10.38
C ASN A 801 -16.48 14.32 -11.36
N MET A 802 -17.14 13.18 -11.48
CA MET A 802 -16.57 12.01 -12.15
C MET A 802 -16.76 11.91 -13.66
N LEU A 803 -17.80 12.48 -14.23
CA LEU A 803 -18.22 12.19 -15.61
C LEU A 803 -18.32 13.43 -16.53
N GLY A 804 -17.92 14.61 -16.08
CA GLY A 804 -18.00 15.87 -16.82
C GLY A 804 -19.13 16.79 -16.29
N GLU A 805 -19.06 18.08 -16.60
CA GLU A 805 -19.94 19.12 -16.04
C GLU A 805 -21.43 18.86 -16.27
N GLU A 806 -21.83 18.25 -17.38
CA GLU A 806 -23.23 17.95 -17.70
C GLU A 806 -23.82 16.78 -16.86
N GLN A 807 -22.99 15.86 -16.35
CA GLN A 807 -23.43 14.69 -15.59
C GLN A 807 -23.34 14.87 -14.07
N HIS A 808 -22.62 15.89 -13.64
CA HIS A 808 -22.42 16.26 -12.23
C HIS A 808 -23.76 16.39 -11.47
N GLY A 809 -24.72 17.12 -12.01
CA GLY A 809 -26.01 17.32 -11.35
C GLY A 809 -26.91 16.06 -11.28
N HIS A 810 -26.67 15.07 -12.13
CA HIS A 810 -27.49 13.85 -12.16
C HIS A 810 -27.06 12.84 -11.10
N MET A 811 -25.77 12.69 -10.90
CA MET A 811 -25.20 11.77 -9.92
C MET A 811 -25.39 12.29 -8.48
N GLU A 812 -25.25 13.62 -8.28
CA GLU A 812 -25.60 14.25 -7.01
C GLU A 812 -27.07 14.09 -6.64
N ALA A 813 -27.95 14.12 -7.63
CA ALA A 813 -29.38 14.04 -7.39
C ALA A 813 -29.86 12.67 -6.85
N VAL A 814 -29.17 11.58 -7.14
CA VAL A 814 -29.59 10.21 -6.77
C VAL A 814 -28.58 9.46 -5.92
N GLY A 815 -27.39 10.02 -5.73
CA GLY A 815 -26.27 9.32 -5.08
C GLY A 815 -25.49 8.42 -6.01
N TYR A 816 -24.26 8.07 -5.60
CA TYR A 816 -23.31 7.36 -6.43
C TYR A 816 -23.74 5.92 -6.77
N ASP A 817 -24.10 5.14 -5.76
CA ASP A 817 -24.39 3.72 -5.94
C ASP A 817 -25.67 3.50 -6.77
N LEU A 818 -26.72 4.30 -6.51
CA LEU A 818 -27.94 4.23 -7.31
C LEU A 818 -27.70 4.67 -8.76
N TYR A 819 -26.83 5.68 -8.99
CA TYR A 819 -26.43 6.06 -10.34
C TYR A 819 -25.69 4.92 -11.04
N CYS A 820 -24.78 4.25 -10.34
CA CYS A 820 -24.02 3.11 -10.85
C CYS A 820 -24.90 1.90 -11.16
N LYS A 821 -25.86 1.58 -10.27
CA LYS A 821 -26.87 0.54 -10.50
C LYS A 821 -27.66 0.84 -11.77
N MET A 822 -28.17 2.06 -11.92
CA MET A 822 -28.90 2.48 -13.12
C MET A 822 -28.05 2.41 -14.41
N LEU A 823 -26.75 2.72 -14.33
CA LEU A 823 -25.86 2.66 -15.46
C LEU A 823 -25.58 1.21 -15.88
N ASN A 824 -25.36 0.33 -14.92
CA ASN A 824 -25.16 -1.10 -15.16
C ASN A 824 -26.41 -1.72 -15.80
N GLU A 825 -27.59 -1.46 -15.24
CA GLU A 825 -28.88 -1.89 -15.80
C GLU A 825 -29.03 -1.42 -17.26
N ALA A 826 -28.72 -0.13 -17.54
CA ALA A 826 -28.83 0.41 -18.90
C ALA A 826 -27.83 -0.21 -19.88
N VAL A 827 -26.62 -0.55 -19.42
CA VAL A 827 -25.60 -1.23 -20.23
C VAL A 827 -26.03 -2.66 -20.56
N LEU A 828 -26.50 -3.43 -19.57
CA LEU A 828 -27.00 -4.80 -19.76
C LEU A 828 -28.22 -4.83 -20.69
N GLU A 829 -29.19 -3.90 -20.53
CA GLU A 829 -30.36 -3.76 -21.42
C GLU A 829 -29.93 -3.53 -22.88
N LEU A 830 -28.91 -2.67 -23.09
CA LEU A 830 -28.44 -2.35 -24.46
C LEU A 830 -27.53 -3.44 -25.07
N LYS A 831 -26.86 -4.26 -24.23
CA LYS A 831 -26.11 -5.44 -24.70
C LYS A 831 -27.03 -6.58 -25.15
N GLY A 832 -28.32 -6.55 -24.82
CA GLY A 832 -29.28 -7.60 -25.16
C GLY A 832 -29.20 -8.82 -24.24
N GLU A 833 -28.48 -8.72 -23.10
CA GLU A 833 -28.36 -9.78 -22.10
C GLU A 833 -29.57 -9.88 -21.16
N GLY A 834 -30.73 -9.41 -21.59
CA GLY A 834 -32.06 -9.55 -20.93
C GLY A 834 -32.27 -8.49 -19.84
N LYS A 835 -33.50 -8.02 -19.69
CA LYS A 835 -33.92 -7.40 -18.43
C LYS A 835 -33.80 -8.48 -17.36
N ILE A 836 -32.86 -8.36 -16.45
CA ILE A 836 -32.99 -8.94 -15.14
C ILE A 836 -34.16 -8.17 -14.52
N GLU A 837 -35.37 -8.76 -14.58
CA GLU A 837 -36.50 -8.25 -13.81
C GLU A 837 -36.09 -8.47 -12.34
N ASP A 838 -35.62 -7.44 -11.72
CA ASP A 838 -35.26 -7.40 -10.30
C ASP A 838 -36.59 -7.46 -9.55
N TYR A 839 -37.03 -8.67 -9.19
CA TYR A 839 -38.19 -8.85 -8.34
C TYR A 839 -37.80 -8.54 -6.92
N GLU A 840 -38.32 -7.48 -6.38
CA GLU A 840 -38.15 -7.16 -4.96
C GLU A 840 -39.00 -8.13 -4.13
N THR A 841 -38.38 -9.18 -3.64
CA THR A 841 -39.07 -10.13 -2.75
C THR A 841 -39.12 -9.55 -1.35
N VAL A 842 -40.32 -9.22 -0.90
CA VAL A 842 -40.59 -8.81 0.49
C VAL A 842 -41.20 -9.99 1.24
N VAL A 843 -40.52 -10.43 2.27
CA VAL A 843 -41.02 -11.46 3.19
C VAL A 843 -41.51 -10.78 4.45
N ASP A 844 -42.79 -10.73 4.66
CA ASP A 844 -43.41 -10.18 5.86
C ASP A 844 -44.11 -11.29 6.64
N ILE A 845 -43.49 -11.72 7.74
CA ILE A 845 -44.00 -12.80 8.60
C ILE A 845 -44.24 -12.22 9.99
N ASP A 846 -45.29 -12.67 10.61
CA ASP A 846 -45.73 -12.19 11.94
C ASP A 846 -44.98 -12.93 13.06
N VAL A 847 -43.65 -12.69 13.15
CA VAL A 847 -42.74 -13.25 14.15
C VAL A 847 -41.77 -12.23 14.70
N ASP A 848 -41.28 -12.46 15.91
CA ASP A 848 -40.25 -11.62 16.53
C ASP A 848 -38.91 -11.88 15.84
N ALA A 849 -38.41 -10.91 15.07
CA ALA A 849 -37.18 -11.00 14.30
C ALA A 849 -36.35 -9.71 14.45
N TYR A 850 -35.47 -9.71 15.41
CA TYR A 850 -34.59 -8.58 15.73
C TYR A 850 -33.34 -9.03 16.49
N ILE A 851 -32.33 -8.15 16.60
CA ILE A 851 -31.15 -8.36 17.41
C ILE A 851 -31.33 -7.61 18.75
N PRO A 852 -31.44 -8.33 19.89
CA PRO A 852 -31.60 -7.68 21.19
C PRO A 852 -30.43 -6.77 21.54
N ALA A 853 -30.70 -5.60 22.15
CA ALA A 853 -29.65 -4.69 22.61
C ALA A 853 -28.79 -5.29 23.76
N THR A 854 -29.32 -6.31 24.46
CA THR A 854 -28.56 -7.09 25.46
C THR A 854 -27.54 -8.02 24.81
N TYR A 855 -27.77 -8.46 23.57
CA TYR A 855 -26.88 -9.32 22.81
C TYR A 855 -25.78 -8.53 22.09
N ILE A 856 -26.15 -7.47 21.34
CA ILE A 856 -25.20 -6.55 20.71
C ILE A 856 -25.52 -5.12 21.17
N ARG A 857 -24.63 -4.56 21.99
CA ARG A 857 -24.82 -3.23 22.60
C ARG A 857 -24.47 -2.06 21.65
N SER A 858 -23.49 -2.24 20.78
CA SER A 858 -23.04 -1.20 19.85
C SER A 858 -23.98 -1.12 18.65
N GLU A 859 -24.55 0.06 18.38
CA GLU A 859 -25.43 0.29 17.22
C GLU A 859 -24.68 0.06 15.89
N ASN A 860 -23.40 0.44 15.80
CA ASN A 860 -22.60 0.25 14.59
C ASN A 860 -22.37 -1.25 14.32
N GLN A 861 -22.04 -2.03 15.36
CA GLN A 861 -21.90 -3.48 15.22
C GLN A 861 -23.23 -4.14 14.88
N LYS A 862 -24.30 -3.67 15.46
CA LYS A 862 -25.66 -4.15 15.16
C LYS A 862 -26.04 -3.92 13.71
N LEU A 863 -25.73 -2.73 13.16
CA LEU A 863 -25.94 -2.39 11.75
C LEU A 863 -25.10 -3.29 10.82
N ASP A 864 -23.84 -3.51 11.14
CA ASP A 864 -22.96 -4.39 10.38
C ASP A 864 -23.52 -5.82 10.32
N ILE A 865 -23.95 -6.37 11.45
CA ILE A 865 -24.56 -7.68 11.51
C ILE A 865 -25.89 -7.75 10.72
N TYR A 866 -26.73 -6.71 10.76
CA TYR A 866 -27.95 -6.65 9.92
C TYR A 866 -27.62 -6.71 8.43
N LYS A 867 -26.58 -5.97 7.98
CA LYS A 867 -26.12 -5.99 6.59
C LYS A 867 -25.69 -7.39 6.16
N ARG A 868 -24.92 -8.05 7.00
CA ARG A 868 -24.40 -9.39 6.72
C ARG A 868 -25.50 -10.45 6.75
N ILE A 869 -26.48 -10.34 7.65
CA ILE A 869 -27.68 -11.18 7.66
C ILE A 869 -28.50 -10.98 6.39
N ALA A 870 -28.65 -9.73 5.91
CA ALA A 870 -29.37 -9.43 4.66
C ALA A 870 -28.70 -10.02 3.41
N ALA A 871 -27.39 -10.30 3.46
CA ALA A 871 -26.59 -10.89 2.38
C ALA A 871 -26.54 -12.44 2.40
N ILE A 872 -27.28 -13.12 3.29
CA ILE A 872 -27.35 -14.58 3.34
C ILE A 872 -28.14 -15.10 2.13
N GLU A 873 -27.48 -15.89 1.27
CA GLU A 873 -28.09 -16.48 0.07
C GLU A 873 -28.17 -18.01 0.15
N THR A 874 -27.25 -18.66 0.84
CA THR A 874 -27.15 -20.12 0.93
C THR A 874 -27.25 -20.65 2.36
N GLU A 875 -27.43 -21.97 2.52
CA GLU A 875 -27.40 -22.63 3.83
C GLU A 875 -25.97 -22.60 4.44
N GLU A 876 -24.94 -22.56 3.60
CA GLU A 876 -23.56 -22.38 4.04
C GLU A 876 -23.35 -20.99 4.65
N ASP A 877 -23.87 -19.93 4.01
CA ASP A 877 -23.79 -18.56 4.55
C ASP A 877 -24.52 -18.45 5.90
N LEU A 878 -25.67 -19.14 6.03
CA LEU A 878 -26.41 -19.19 7.29
C LEU A 878 -25.59 -19.87 8.39
N ALA A 879 -24.96 -21.01 8.09
CA ALA A 879 -24.11 -21.73 9.04
C ALA A 879 -22.91 -20.89 9.45
N ASP A 880 -22.22 -20.29 8.48
CA ASP A 880 -21.09 -19.39 8.68
C ASP A 880 -21.46 -18.19 9.56
N MET A 881 -22.61 -17.57 9.33
CA MET A 881 -23.09 -16.44 10.13
C MET A 881 -23.47 -16.87 11.54
N THR A 882 -24.06 -18.07 11.68
CA THR A 882 -24.40 -18.66 12.98
C THR A 882 -23.15 -18.90 13.81
N ASP A 883 -22.13 -19.54 13.22
CA ASP A 883 -20.86 -19.82 13.89
C ASP A 883 -20.15 -18.53 14.31
N GLU A 884 -20.17 -17.50 13.46
CA GLU A 884 -19.57 -16.21 13.81
C GLU A 884 -20.30 -15.49 14.95
N LEU A 885 -21.63 -15.50 14.95
CA LEU A 885 -22.41 -14.85 16.01
C LEU A 885 -22.21 -15.55 17.36
N ILE A 886 -22.16 -16.88 17.37
CA ILE A 886 -21.85 -17.66 18.57
C ILE A 886 -20.45 -17.33 19.08
N ASP A 887 -19.49 -17.30 18.16
CA ASP A 887 -18.10 -17.04 18.50
C ASP A 887 -17.87 -15.61 19.07
N ARG A 888 -18.56 -14.60 18.51
CA ARG A 888 -18.36 -13.20 18.90
C ARG A 888 -19.19 -12.73 20.08
N PHE A 889 -20.39 -13.24 20.22
CA PHE A 889 -21.41 -12.71 21.14
C PHE A 889 -22.05 -13.77 22.02
N GLY A 890 -21.63 -15.06 21.91
CA GLY A 890 -22.21 -16.16 22.66
C GLY A 890 -23.53 -16.70 22.07
N ASP A 891 -24.32 -17.41 22.88
CA ASP A 891 -25.55 -18.05 22.44
C ASP A 891 -26.52 -17.10 21.75
N ILE A 892 -26.94 -17.49 20.53
CA ILE A 892 -27.80 -16.63 19.72
C ILE A 892 -29.23 -16.59 20.25
N PRO A 893 -29.79 -15.42 20.54
CA PRO A 893 -31.19 -15.30 20.98
C PRO A 893 -32.16 -15.77 19.89
N LYS A 894 -33.26 -16.39 20.29
CA LYS A 894 -34.28 -16.88 19.36
C LYS A 894 -34.74 -15.86 18.30
N PRO A 895 -34.98 -14.56 18.62
CA PRO A 895 -35.35 -13.58 17.61
C PRO A 895 -34.27 -13.38 16.53
N ALA A 896 -32.99 -13.50 16.86
CA ALA A 896 -31.90 -13.37 15.91
C ALA A 896 -31.77 -14.62 15.01
N VAL A 897 -32.00 -15.83 15.54
CA VAL A 897 -32.07 -17.06 14.73
C VAL A 897 -33.21 -16.99 13.72
N ILE A 898 -34.39 -16.53 14.15
CA ILE A 898 -35.54 -16.33 13.26
C ILE A 898 -35.23 -15.30 12.17
N LEU A 899 -34.53 -14.21 12.50
CA LEU A 899 -34.12 -13.19 11.57
C LEU A 899 -33.22 -13.75 10.45
N MET A 900 -32.22 -14.56 10.80
CA MET A 900 -31.33 -15.21 9.84
C MET A 900 -32.10 -16.22 8.95
N SER A 901 -33.03 -16.97 9.54
CA SER A 901 -33.90 -17.89 8.80
C SER A 901 -34.81 -17.17 7.80
N ILE A 902 -35.31 -15.98 8.13
CA ILE A 902 -36.10 -15.13 7.23
C ILE A 902 -35.23 -14.62 6.08
N ALA A 903 -33.97 -14.26 6.33
CA ALA A 903 -33.05 -13.85 5.27
C ALA A 903 -32.80 -14.97 4.26
N LEU A 904 -32.55 -16.19 4.73
CA LEU A 904 -32.41 -17.37 3.87
C LEU A 904 -33.72 -17.70 3.11
N LEU A 905 -34.88 -17.56 3.77
CA LEU A 905 -36.16 -17.76 3.10
C LEU A 905 -36.37 -16.72 1.98
N LYS A 906 -36.00 -15.45 2.22
CA LYS A 906 -36.07 -14.38 1.23
C LYS A 906 -35.24 -14.75 0.00
N SER A 907 -34.02 -15.23 0.20
CA SER A 907 -33.14 -15.66 -0.90
C SER A 907 -33.73 -16.83 -1.71
N LYS A 908 -34.32 -17.83 -1.03
CA LYS A 908 -34.98 -18.98 -1.71
C LYS A 908 -36.28 -18.61 -2.45
N CYS A 909 -36.88 -17.46 -2.12
CA CYS A 909 -38.05 -16.93 -2.80
C CYS A 909 -37.70 -15.96 -3.96
N HIS A 910 -36.44 -15.59 -4.08
CA HIS A 910 -35.92 -14.77 -5.16
C HIS A 910 -35.48 -15.64 -6.33
#